data_ed4410211880755748062aaa3b46441a
#
_entry.id   ed4410211880755748062aaa3b46441a
#
_cell.length_a   1.000
_cell.length_b   1.000
_cell.length_c   1.000
_cell.angle_alpha   90.00
_cell.angle_beta   90.00
_cell.angle_gamma   90.00
#
_symmetry.space_group_name_H-M   'P 1'
#
loop_
_entity.id
_entity.type
_entity.pdbx_description
1 polymer ?
#
loop_
_entity_poly.entity_id
_entity_poly.type
_entity_poly.pdbx_seq_one_letter_code
_entity_poly.pdbx_strand_id
1 'polypeptide(L)'
;MQSLWNKAEAEKFVTDYAPRGVNEDLAVRTYTTRLLGGDPRMVLHGGGNTSVKTIMKDMLGEDVEVICIKGSGWDMGSIEPAGLPAVRLEPLRKLRKLDKLSDEDMVNFQRINLLDSSSPNPSVETLLHAFLPHKFIDHVHSTAVLALTDQPDNKALVHEVYGDRVAYVPYTIPGFALAKSVAEVFDRNPNVEGLVLLQHGIFTVGDTAEQAYSRMIEFVTLAEERLTRQRKTIAAAKLPAKIASLPDIAPILRGAVALEKNALAGTAKRQILDFRTNPAILAYVNGAELSRYSQVGVVTPDHTIRTKNWPMVVPAPDADRLSEWAGEVRAAVDAFVARYHKYFADNNAKSPVKKTELDPLPRVILVPGVGMFGIGASAKDAAIAADIAENAIAVITDAEAIGEYRSISEFDMFEVEYWSLEQAKLGKSNEKSLARQVAVITGGASGIGFATAKAMAKEGAEIAILDLDADAAKAAARKIGGKALGIGCDVTDPASVRSAFDQVVSKFGGVDIAVSNAGAAWQGTIGKVDDATLRKSFELNFWAHQSVAQNAVRIMQAQGTFGCLLFNTSKQAVNPGKDFGPYGLPKAATLFLVKQYALDHGKDGIRSNAVNADRIRTGLLTDDMVAARSKARGLSETDYMSGNLLKREVTAEDVAEAFVYLANASKTTAAVITVDGGNIEASLR
;
A
#
# COMPACT_ATOMS: atom_id res chain seq x y z
N MET A 1 -13.97 -25.32 -3.51
CA MET A 1 -14.06 -24.10 -4.38
C MET A 1 -15.12 -24.31 -5.44
N GLN A 2 -15.71 -23.25 -6.04
CA GLN A 2 -16.72 -23.38 -7.10
C GLN A 2 -16.18 -22.79 -8.41
N SER A 3 -16.41 -23.49 -9.54
CA SER A 3 -16.05 -22.99 -10.87
C SER A 3 -16.90 -21.75 -11.21
N LEU A 4 -16.25 -20.70 -11.70
CA LEU A 4 -16.87 -19.49 -12.22
C LEU A 4 -16.84 -19.44 -13.76
N TRP A 5 -16.46 -20.52 -14.43
CA TRP A 5 -16.47 -20.60 -15.88
C TRP A 5 -17.88 -20.38 -16.42
N ASN A 6 -17.98 -19.47 -17.38
CA ASN A 6 -19.22 -19.19 -18.10
C ASN A 6 -18.92 -19.05 -19.59
N LYS A 7 -19.49 -19.94 -20.40
CA LYS A 7 -19.25 -19.99 -21.85
C LYS A 7 -19.66 -18.70 -22.54
N ALA A 8 -20.79 -18.09 -22.17
CA ALA A 8 -21.27 -16.84 -22.78
C ALA A 8 -20.36 -15.66 -22.47
N GLU A 9 -19.76 -15.61 -21.26
CA GLU A 9 -18.76 -14.60 -20.92
C GLU A 9 -17.45 -14.81 -21.69
N ALA A 10 -17.00 -16.05 -21.85
CA ALA A 10 -15.82 -16.35 -22.67
C ALA A 10 -16.02 -15.91 -24.13
N GLU A 11 -17.20 -16.22 -24.73
CA GLU A 11 -17.57 -15.77 -26.08
C GLU A 11 -17.66 -14.25 -26.18
N LYS A 12 -18.12 -13.58 -25.11
CA LYS A 12 -18.12 -12.12 -25.04
C LYS A 12 -16.70 -11.55 -25.06
N PHE A 13 -15.76 -12.13 -24.30
CA PHE A 13 -14.34 -11.70 -24.36
C PHE A 13 -13.77 -11.83 -25.78
N VAL A 14 -14.08 -12.92 -26.49
CA VAL A 14 -13.67 -13.08 -27.89
C VAL A 14 -14.25 -11.97 -28.76
N THR A 15 -15.54 -11.68 -28.63
CA THR A 15 -16.23 -10.64 -29.40
C THR A 15 -15.69 -9.24 -29.10
N ASP A 16 -15.46 -8.92 -27.81
CA ASP A 16 -15.01 -7.58 -27.37
C ASP A 16 -13.57 -7.28 -27.80
N TYR A 17 -12.71 -8.31 -27.89
CA TYR A 17 -11.30 -8.15 -28.23
C TYR A 17 -10.98 -8.37 -29.73
N ALA A 18 -11.84 -9.04 -30.49
CA ALA A 18 -11.63 -9.29 -31.92
C ALA A 18 -11.40 -7.99 -32.74
N PRO A 19 -12.11 -6.85 -32.50
CA PRO A 19 -11.86 -5.58 -33.21
C PRO A 19 -10.48 -4.98 -32.92
N ARG A 20 -9.80 -5.42 -31.85
CA ARG A 20 -8.44 -5.00 -31.48
C ARG A 20 -7.37 -5.91 -32.06
N GLY A 21 -7.72 -6.87 -32.92
CA GLY A 21 -6.79 -7.83 -33.52
C GLY A 21 -6.34 -8.96 -32.58
N VAL A 22 -7.04 -9.17 -31.46
CA VAL A 22 -6.76 -10.26 -30.52
C VAL A 22 -7.45 -11.53 -31.03
N ASN A 23 -6.68 -12.63 -31.15
CA ASN A 23 -7.26 -13.91 -31.57
C ASN A 23 -8.07 -14.55 -30.44
N GLU A 24 -8.91 -15.53 -30.79
CA GLU A 24 -9.80 -16.23 -29.88
C GLU A 24 -9.05 -16.86 -28.70
N ASP A 25 -7.95 -17.54 -28.95
CA ASP A 25 -7.14 -18.22 -27.93
C ASP A 25 -6.66 -17.25 -26.85
N LEU A 26 -6.14 -16.08 -27.24
CA LEU A 26 -5.64 -15.07 -26.32
C LEU A 26 -6.80 -14.37 -25.59
N ALA A 27 -7.95 -14.16 -26.25
CA ALA A 27 -9.12 -13.58 -25.61
C ALA A 27 -9.68 -14.49 -24.50
N VAL A 28 -9.86 -15.78 -24.79
CA VAL A 28 -10.33 -16.78 -23.81
C VAL A 28 -9.28 -16.98 -22.71
N ARG A 29 -7.97 -16.96 -23.04
CA ARG A 29 -6.89 -17.00 -22.06
C ARG A 29 -6.95 -15.82 -21.09
N THR A 30 -7.20 -14.61 -21.59
CA THR A 30 -7.37 -13.41 -20.75
C THR A 30 -8.54 -13.58 -19.78
N TYR A 31 -9.66 -14.12 -20.24
CA TYR A 31 -10.83 -14.40 -19.41
C TYR A 31 -10.49 -15.35 -18.26
N THR A 32 -9.92 -16.54 -18.55
CA THR A 32 -9.60 -17.52 -17.50
C THR A 32 -8.49 -17.04 -16.57
N THR A 33 -7.54 -16.23 -17.06
CA THR A 33 -6.54 -15.59 -16.22
C THR A 33 -7.19 -14.67 -15.18
N ARG A 34 -8.19 -13.87 -15.60
CA ARG A 34 -8.93 -13.02 -14.67
C ARG A 34 -9.78 -13.80 -13.67
N LEU A 35 -10.34 -14.92 -14.05
CA LEU A 35 -11.06 -15.81 -13.11
C LEU A 35 -10.12 -16.31 -11.99
N LEU A 36 -8.91 -16.76 -12.35
CA LEU A 36 -7.92 -17.21 -11.38
C LEU A 36 -7.40 -16.07 -10.52
N GLY A 37 -7.07 -14.93 -11.13
CA GLY A 37 -6.55 -13.75 -10.43
C GLY A 37 -7.59 -13.00 -9.59
N GLY A 38 -8.88 -13.25 -9.82
CA GLY A 38 -9.97 -12.65 -9.05
C GLY A 38 -10.19 -13.26 -7.66
N ASP A 39 -9.59 -14.42 -7.37
CA ASP A 39 -9.69 -15.08 -6.07
C ASP A 39 -8.33 -15.03 -5.33
N PRO A 40 -8.21 -14.29 -4.23
CA PRO A 40 -6.95 -14.17 -3.48
C PRO A 40 -6.47 -15.48 -2.85
N ARG A 41 -7.33 -16.52 -2.77
CA ARG A 41 -6.92 -17.87 -2.35
C ARG A 41 -6.16 -18.62 -3.43
N MET A 42 -6.21 -18.14 -4.68
CA MET A 42 -5.50 -18.72 -5.81
C MET A 42 -4.16 -18.05 -6.05
N VAL A 43 -4.14 -16.71 -6.07
CA VAL A 43 -2.92 -15.94 -6.34
C VAL A 43 -3.05 -14.49 -5.86
N LEU A 44 -1.93 -13.86 -5.49
CA LEU A 44 -1.85 -12.48 -5.03
C LEU A 44 -0.74 -11.70 -5.76
N HIS A 45 -0.97 -10.41 -5.97
CA HIS A 45 0.04 -9.38 -6.25
C HIS A 45 1.16 -9.75 -7.24
N GLY A 46 0.79 -10.20 -8.42
CA GLY A 46 1.75 -10.53 -9.48
C GLY A 46 2.37 -11.92 -9.41
N GLY A 47 2.01 -12.71 -8.38
CA GLY A 47 2.31 -14.15 -8.31
C GLY A 47 1.56 -14.94 -9.38
N GLY A 48 1.92 -16.22 -9.56
CA GLY A 48 1.35 -17.11 -10.55
C GLY A 48 1.44 -16.57 -11.99
N ASN A 49 1.05 -17.38 -12.94
CA ASN A 49 0.96 -16.99 -14.36
C ASN A 49 0.15 -18.00 -15.17
N THR A 50 -0.23 -17.58 -16.36
CA THR A 50 -0.96 -18.40 -17.30
C THR A 50 -0.44 -18.19 -18.70
N SER A 51 -0.59 -19.21 -19.56
CA SER A 51 -0.17 -19.10 -20.95
C SER A 51 -1.11 -19.78 -21.92
N VAL A 52 -0.99 -19.39 -23.18
CA VAL A 52 -1.58 -20.11 -24.32
C VAL A 52 -0.59 -20.17 -25.47
N LYS A 53 -0.47 -21.34 -26.10
CA LYS A 53 0.24 -21.51 -27.35
C LYS A 53 -0.72 -21.32 -28.52
N THR A 54 -0.38 -20.43 -29.44
CA THR A 54 -1.23 -20.07 -30.56
C THR A 54 -0.42 -19.61 -31.76
N ILE A 55 -1.09 -19.33 -32.87
CA ILE A 55 -0.46 -18.77 -34.05
C ILE A 55 -0.82 -17.28 -34.13
N MET A 56 0.18 -16.44 -34.37
CA MET A 56 0.01 -15.00 -34.59
C MET A 56 0.77 -14.56 -35.85
N LYS A 57 0.32 -13.48 -36.46
CA LYS A 57 1.01 -12.84 -37.57
C LYS A 57 2.19 -12.02 -37.07
N ASP A 58 3.36 -12.17 -37.72
CA ASP A 58 4.46 -11.24 -37.50
C ASP A 58 4.29 -9.95 -38.33
N MET A 59 5.29 -9.06 -38.30
CA MET A 59 5.25 -7.78 -39.05
C MET A 59 5.25 -7.94 -40.58
N LEU A 60 5.61 -9.12 -41.09
CA LEU A 60 5.57 -9.45 -42.52
C LEU A 60 4.25 -10.13 -42.91
N GLY A 61 3.37 -10.39 -41.94
CA GLY A 61 2.11 -11.11 -42.14
C GLY A 61 2.25 -12.62 -42.16
N GLU A 62 3.43 -13.15 -41.83
CA GLU A 62 3.70 -14.59 -41.76
C GLU A 62 3.18 -15.20 -40.46
N ASP A 63 2.70 -16.46 -40.55
CA ASP A 63 2.22 -17.22 -39.37
C ASP A 63 3.41 -17.69 -38.53
N VAL A 64 3.39 -17.32 -37.25
CA VAL A 64 4.42 -17.67 -36.26
C VAL A 64 3.78 -18.38 -35.07
N GLU A 65 4.31 -19.57 -34.71
CA GLU A 65 3.93 -20.23 -33.46
C GLU A 65 4.51 -19.45 -32.27
N VAL A 66 3.62 -19.00 -31.38
CA VAL A 66 3.99 -18.21 -30.19
C VAL A 66 3.41 -18.81 -28.92
N ILE A 67 4.02 -18.47 -27.79
CA ILE A 67 3.42 -18.58 -26.48
C ILE A 67 3.07 -17.18 -25.99
N CYS A 68 1.78 -16.93 -25.72
CA CYS A 68 1.33 -15.74 -25.03
C CYS A 68 1.30 -16.07 -23.53
N ILE A 69 2.10 -15.40 -22.72
CA ILE A 69 2.28 -15.68 -21.30
C ILE A 69 2.22 -14.40 -20.47
N LYS A 70 1.68 -14.48 -19.24
CA LYS A 70 1.61 -13.33 -18.34
C LYS A 70 2.96 -12.62 -18.21
N GLY A 71 2.94 -11.31 -18.41
CA GLY A 71 4.10 -10.45 -18.19
C GLY A 71 4.51 -10.38 -16.72
N SER A 72 5.82 -10.26 -16.50
CA SER A 72 6.38 -10.16 -15.14
C SER A 72 5.80 -8.96 -14.39
N GLY A 73 5.32 -9.17 -13.16
CA GLY A 73 4.74 -8.14 -12.30
C GLY A 73 3.30 -7.71 -12.62
N TRP A 74 2.67 -8.20 -13.70
CA TRP A 74 1.27 -7.94 -13.98
C TRP A 74 0.35 -8.71 -13.03
N ASP A 75 -0.73 -8.05 -12.63
CA ASP A 75 -1.77 -8.65 -11.80
C ASP A 75 -2.75 -9.47 -12.68
N MET A 76 -3.00 -10.73 -12.29
CA MET A 76 -3.87 -11.64 -13.06
C MET A 76 -5.34 -11.20 -13.03
N GLY A 77 -5.81 -10.62 -11.91
CA GLY A 77 -7.22 -10.24 -11.74
C GLY A 77 -7.66 -9.08 -12.64
N SER A 78 -6.73 -8.24 -13.09
CA SER A 78 -6.99 -7.07 -13.94
C SER A 78 -6.28 -7.10 -15.30
N ILE A 79 -5.68 -8.24 -15.66
CA ILE A 79 -4.87 -8.36 -16.88
C ILE A 79 -5.68 -8.08 -18.15
N GLU A 80 -5.05 -7.38 -19.10
CA GLU A 80 -5.52 -7.18 -20.46
C GLU A 80 -4.68 -8.05 -21.43
N PRO A 81 -5.13 -8.31 -22.67
CA PRO A 81 -4.33 -9.07 -23.66
C PRO A 81 -2.92 -8.54 -23.85
N ALA A 82 -2.71 -7.21 -23.76
CA ALA A 82 -1.38 -6.59 -23.81
C ALA A 82 -0.46 -7.01 -22.65
N GLY A 83 -1.02 -7.48 -21.54
CA GLY A 83 -0.29 -8.05 -20.40
C GLY A 83 0.17 -9.50 -20.60
N LEU A 84 -0.16 -10.11 -21.74
CA LEU A 84 0.22 -11.47 -22.15
C LEU A 84 1.14 -11.41 -23.39
N PRO A 85 2.41 -10.95 -23.24
CA PRO A 85 3.34 -10.83 -24.36
C PRO A 85 3.51 -12.15 -25.13
N ALA A 86 3.55 -12.04 -26.47
CA ALA A 86 3.78 -13.15 -27.37
C ALA A 86 5.28 -13.37 -27.60
N VAL A 87 5.78 -14.57 -27.32
CA VAL A 87 7.18 -14.98 -27.53
C VAL A 87 7.21 -16.11 -28.53
N ARG A 88 8.12 -16.07 -29.52
CA ARG A 88 8.32 -17.16 -30.49
C ARG A 88 8.63 -18.47 -29.77
N LEU A 89 7.82 -19.49 -29.99
CA LEU A 89 7.86 -20.72 -29.19
C LEU A 89 9.00 -21.65 -29.57
N GLU A 90 9.26 -21.80 -30.86
CA GLU A 90 10.27 -22.76 -31.37
C GLU A 90 11.70 -22.45 -30.87
N PRO A 91 12.18 -21.17 -30.86
CA PRO A 91 13.45 -20.84 -30.25
C PRO A 91 13.53 -21.19 -28.75
N LEU A 92 12.45 -20.95 -27.99
CA LEU A 92 12.41 -21.24 -26.56
C LEU A 92 12.55 -22.74 -26.29
N ARG A 93 11.86 -23.59 -27.07
CA ARG A 93 11.94 -25.06 -26.94
C ARG A 93 13.38 -25.59 -27.16
N LYS A 94 14.17 -24.93 -28.00
CA LYS A 94 15.58 -25.30 -28.23
C LYS A 94 16.46 -25.16 -27.01
N LEU A 95 16.15 -24.19 -26.11
CA LEU A 95 16.91 -23.97 -24.88
C LEU A 95 16.88 -25.19 -23.95
N ARG A 96 15.87 -26.07 -24.07
CA ARG A 96 15.81 -27.31 -23.29
C ARG A 96 17.06 -28.20 -23.45
N LYS A 97 17.81 -28.06 -24.56
CA LYS A 97 19.04 -28.82 -24.83
C LYS A 97 20.24 -28.32 -24.02
N LEU A 98 20.19 -27.12 -23.45
CA LEU A 98 21.27 -26.58 -22.66
C LEU A 98 21.31 -27.20 -21.25
N ASP A 99 22.50 -27.36 -20.71
CA ASP A 99 22.70 -27.85 -19.34
C ASP A 99 22.48 -26.74 -18.32
N LYS A 100 22.92 -25.52 -18.66
CA LYS A 100 22.80 -24.31 -17.80
C LYS A 100 22.49 -23.11 -18.66
N LEU A 101 21.78 -22.14 -18.05
CA LEU A 101 21.48 -20.84 -18.63
C LEU A 101 21.46 -19.82 -17.50
N SER A 102 22.17 -18.68 -17.66
CA SER A 102 22.10 -17.60 -16.69
C SER A 102 20.77 -16.87 -16.76
N ASP A 103 20.39 -16.18 -15.68
CA ASP A 103 19.14 -15.40 -15.64
C ASP A 103 19.17 -14.25 -16.66
N GLU A 104 20.33 -13.60 -16.81
CA GLU A 104 20.54 -12.52 -17.78
C GLU A 104 20.36 -13.04 -19.21
N ASP A 105 20.95 -14.17 -19.53
CA ASP A 105 20.81 -14.77 -20.84
C ASP A 105 19.40 -15.28 -21.10
N MET A 106 18.75 -15.86 -20.09
CA MET A 106 17.35 -16.29 -20.16
C MET A 106 16.41 -15.12 -20.48
N VAL A 107 16.52 -14.04 -19.73
CA VAL A 107 15.68 -12.84 -19.94
C VAL A 107 15.99 -12.19 -21.30
N ASN A 108 17.28 -12.08 -21.65
CA ASN A 108 17.67 -11.53 -22.94
C ASN A 108 17.12 -12.39 -24.09
N PHE A 109 17.24 -13.72 -23.99
CA PHE A 109 16.74 -14.63 -25.02
C PHE A 109 15.22 -14.55 -25.18
N GLN A 110 14.47 -14.45 -24.08
CA GLN A 110 13.03 -14.25 -24.14
C GLN A 110 12.69 -12.92 -24.83
N ARG A 111 13.41 -11.84 -24.52
CA ARG A 111 13.16 -10.50 -25.08
C ARG A 111 13.45 -10.40 -26.58
N ILE A 112 14.54 -10.96 -27.05
CA ILE A 112 14.85 -10.95 -28.50
C ILE A 112 13.92 -11.83 -29.32
N ASN A 113 13.16 -12.72 -28.66
CA ASN A 113 12.14 -13.56 -29.28
C ASN A 113 10.71 -13.04 -29.08
N LEU A 114 10.51 -11.87 -28.48
CA LEU A 114 9.23 -11.20 -28.47
C LEU A 114 8.77 -10.92 -29.90
N LEU A 115 7.48 -11.12 -30.14
CA LEU A 115 6.88 -10.76 -31.45
C LEU A 115 6.81 -9.23 -31.63
N ASP A 116 6.54 -8.52 -30.51
CA ASP A 116 6.58 -7.06 -30.39
C ASP A 116 7.54 -6.67 -29.24
N SER A 117 8.66 -6.01 -29.59
CA SER A 117 9.71 -5.61 -28.62
C SER A 117 9.23 -4.57 -27.59
N SER A 118 8.10 -3.89 -27.83
CA SER A 118 7.49 -2.94 -26.88
C SER A 118 6.66 -3.63 -25.80
N SER A 119 6.39 -4.93 -25.94
CA SER A 119 5.64 -5.72 -24.96
C SER A 119 6.37 -5.81 -23.61
N PRO A 120 5.64 -6.03 -22.51
CA PRO A 120 6.25 -6.25 -21.20
C PRO A 120 7.17 -7.49 -21.21
N ASN A 121 8.13 -7.54 -20.29
CA ASN A 121 8.96 -8.73 -20.11
C ASN A 121 8.08 -9.93 -19.79
N PRO A 122 8.26 -11.09 -20.46
CA PRO A 122 7.56 -12.32 -20.12
C PRO A 122 7.87 -12.78 -18.69
N SER A 123 7.01 -13.61 -18.11
CA SER A 123 7.27 -14.26 -16.82
C SER A 123 8.63 -14.98 -16.81
N VAL A 124 9.30 -14.98 -15.66
CA VAL A 124 10.53 -15.76 -15.45
C VAL A 124 10.31 -17.27 -15.68
N GLU A 125 9.06 -17.74 -15.58
CA GLU A 125 8.67 -19.14 -15.79
C GLU A 125 8.24 -19.45 -17.23
N THR A 126 8.47 -18.55 -18.17
CA THR A 126 8.12 -18.74 -19.59
C THR A 126 8.69 -20.04 -20.16
N LEU A 127 9.92 -20.41 -19.80
CA LEU A 127 10.55 -21.65 -20.30
C LEU A 127 9.85 -22.90 -19.77
N LEU A 128 9.36 -22.87 -18.51
CA LEU A 128 8.58 -23.96 -17.93
C LEU A 128 7.34 -24.22 -18.78
N HIS A 129 6.57 -23.17 -19.11
CA HIS A 129 5.40 -23.28 -19.97
C HIS A 129 5.74 -23.68 -21.41
N ALA A 130 6.87 -23.19 -21.96
CA ALA A 130 7.30 -23.51 -23.32
C ALA A 130 7.70 -24.98 -23.48
N PHE A 131 8.28 -25.61 -22.43
CA PHE A 131 8.76 -26.99 -22.47
C PHE A 131 7.67 -28.03 -22.33
N LEU A 132 6.52 -27.67 -21.72
CA LEU A 132 5.33 -28.54 -21.67
C LEU A 132 4.58 -28.48 -23.01
N PRO A 133 4.02 -29.61 -23.50
CA PRO A 133 3.41 -29.67 -24.84
C PRO A 133 2.04 -29.00 -24.94
N HIS A 134 1.28 -28.88 -23.84
CA HIS A 134 -0.12 -28.46 -23.82
C HIS A 134 -0.34 -27.03 -24.28
N LYS A 135 -1.51 -26.79 -24.87
CA LYS A 135 -1.89 -25.49 -25.42
C LYS A 135 -2.14 -24.44 -24.33
N PHE A 136 -2.93 -24.79 -23.31
CA PHE A 136 -3.27 -23.92 -22.17
C PHE A 136 -2.61 -24.45 -20.89
N ILE A 137 -1.95 -23.54 -20.15
CA ILE A 137 -1.25 -23.87 -18.91
C ILE A 137 -1.57 -22.78 -17.89
N ASP A 138 -2.03 -23.21 -16.71
CA ASP A 138 -2.33 -22.38 -15.56
C ASP A 138 -1.37 -22.67 -14.43
N HIS A 139 -0.89 -21.62 -13.74
CA HIS A 139 -0.06 -21.74 -12.55
C HIS A 139 -0.53 -20.75 -11.48
N VAL A 140 -0.79 -21.27 -10.28
CA VAL A 140 -1.23 -20.49 -9.14
C VAL A 140 -0.54 -20.94 -7.85
N HIS A 141 -0.53 -20.04 -6.85
CA HIS A 141 -0.01 -20.28 -5.50
C HIS A 141 -1.19 -20.46 -4.53
N SER A 142 -2.03 -21.48 -4.78
CA SER A 142 -3.24 -21.68 -3.99
C SER A 142 -2.95 -21.94 -2.52
N THR A 143 -3.64 -21.23 -1.61
CA THR A 143 -3.53 -21.38 -0.15
C THR A 143 -3.71 -22.85 0.29
N ALA A 144 -4.71 -23.54 -0.28
CA ALA A 144 -4.99 -24.91 0.08
C ALA A 144 -3.87 -25.87 -0.36
N VAL A 145 -3.34 -25.68 -1.56
CA VAL A 145 -2.22 -26.51 -2.07
C VAL A 145 -0.96 -26.24 -1.28
N LEU A 146 -0.66 -24.97 -0.97
CA LEU A 146 0.50 -24.60 -0.15
C LEU A 146 0.40 -25.22 1.26
N ALA A 147 -0.77 -25.20 1.90
CA ALA A 147 -0.96 -25.84 3.21
C ALA A 147 -0.68 -27.35 3.20
N LEU A 148 -0.87 -28.04 2.06
CA LEU A 148 -0.48 -29.44 1.88
C LEU A 148 1.02 -29.61 1.60
N THR A 149 1.62 -28.69 0.83
CA THR A 149 3.01 -28.84 0.37
C THR A 149 4.03 -28.28 1.36
N ASP A 150 3.61 -27.37 2.24
CA ASP A 150 4.44 -26.79 3.29
C ASP A 150 4.41 -27.67 4.57
N GLN A 151 4.67 -28.96 4.38
CA GLN A 151 4.65 -30.01 5.38
C GLN A 151 5.90 -30.90 5.26
N PRO A 152 6.35 -31.56 6.34
CA PRO A 152 7.41 -32.56 6.26
C PRO A 152 7.09 -33.73 5.31
N ASP A 153 5.83 -34.19 5.35
CA ASP A 153 5.35 -35.35 4.58
C ASP A 153 4.62 -34.95 3.30
N ASN A 154 4.97 -33.81 2.72
CA ASN A 154 4.30 -33.21 1.58
C ASN A 154 4.08 -34.14 0.37
N LYS A 155 5.04 -35.01 0.04
CA LYS A 155 4.93 -35.97 -1.05
C LYS A 155 3.81 -36.99 -0.82
N ALA A 156 3.70 -37.48 0.41
CA ALA A 156 2.67 -38.42 0.79
C ALA A 156 1.28 -37.77 0.76
N LEU A 157 1.17 -36.52 1.23
CA LEU A 157 -0.05 -35.72 1.19
C LEU A 157 -0.50 -35.41 -0.24
N VAL A 158 0.43 -35.04 -1.14
CA VAL A 158 0.14 -34.81 -2.55
C VAL A 158 -0.40 -36.08 -3.21
N HIS A 159 0.23 -37.22 -2.95
CA HIS A 159 -0.25 -38.52 -3.49
C HIS A 159 -1.60 -38.96 -2.88
N GLU A 160 -1.81 -38.73 -1.58
CA GLU A 160 -3.10 -39.00 -0.91
C GLU A 160 -4.24 -38.21 -1.56
N VAL A 161 -4.01 -36.93 -1.91
CA VAL A 161 -5.05 -36.04 -2.43
C VAL A 161 -5.31 -36.24 -3.91
N TYR A 162 -4.27 -36.43 -4.70
CA TYR A 162 -4.37 -36.36 -6.17
C TYR A 162 -4.12 -37.70 -6.88
N GLY A 163 -3.55 -38.69 -6.18
CA GLY A 163 -3.15 -39.97 -6.80
C GLY A 163 -2.18 -39.76 -7.96
N ASP A 164 -2.36 -40.55 -9.01
CA ASP A 164 -1.51 -40.48 -10.22
C ASP A 164 -1.96 -39.41 -11.22
N ARG A 165 -3.00 -38.62 -10.92
CA ARG A 165 -3.43 -37.50 -11.79
C ARG A 165 -2.47 -36.32 -11.77
N VAL A 166 -1.67 -36.21 -10.72
CA VAL A 166 -0.73 -35.11 -10.53
C VAL A 166 0.65 -35.66 -10.18
N ALA A 167 1.68 -35.20 -10.85
CA ALA A 167 3.05 -35.46 -10.43
C ALA A 167 3.57 -34.30 -9.58
N TYR A 168 4.53 -34.55 -8.70
CA TYR A 168 5.18 -33.50 -7.91
C TYR A 168 6.61 -33.23 -8.38
N VAL A 169 7.02 -31.98 -8.26
CA VAL A 169 8.39 -31.49 -8.51
C VAL A 169 8.98 -31.04 -7.17
N PRO A 170 10.13 -31.56 -6.74
CA PRO A 170 10.83 -31.06 -5.56
C PRO A 170 11.10 -29.56 -5.69
N TYR A 171 11.17 -28.85 -4.54
CA TYR A 171 11.48 -27.43 -4.56
C TYR A 171 12.76 -27.16 -5.36
N THR A 172 12.66 -26.24 -6.26
CA THR A 172 13.78 -25.72 -7.09
C THR A 172 13.55 -24.22 -7.27
N ILE A 173 14.60 -23.43 -7.13
CA ILE A 173 14.55 -21.98 -7.36
C ILE A 173 13.95 -21.69 -8.75
N PRO A 174 12.98 -20.75 -8.87
CA PRO A 174 12.40 -20.37 -10.16
C PRO A 174 13.45 -19.99 -11.20
N GLY A 175 13.17 -20.28 -12.47
CA GLY A 175 14.07 -19.98 -13.57
C GLY A 175 14.38 -21.21 -14.42
N PHE A 176 15.54 -21.22 -15.06
CA PHE A 176 15.90 -22.28 -16.04
C PHE A 176 15.98 -23.69 -15.41
N ALA A 177 16.55 -23.79 -14.21
CA ALA A 177 16.67 -25.08 -13.51
C ALA A 177 15.30 -25.69 -13.20
N LEU A 178 14.36 -24.86 -12.72
CA LEU A 178 12.98 -25.29 -12.47
C LEU A 178 12.31 -25.75 -13.77
N ALA A 179 12.46 -25.00 -14.87
CA ALA A 179 11.85 -25.37 -16.16
C ALA A 179 12.36 -26.74 -16.65
N LYS A 180 13.65 -27.05 -16.47
CA LYS A 180 14.19 -28.39 -16.78
C LYS A 180 13.64 -29.48 -15.88
N SER A 181 13.62 -29.24 -14.56
CA SER A 181 13.11 -30.21 -13.59
C SER A 181 11.65 -30.55 -13.87
N VAL A 182 10.82 -29.56 -14.17
CA VAL A 182 9.41 -29.75 -14.55
C VAL A 182 9.29 -30.58 -15.83
N ALA A 183 10.05 -30.26 -16.86
CA ALA A 183 10.05 -30.99 -18.12
C ALA A 183 10.47 -32.47 -17.95
N GLU A 184 11.47 -32.75 -17.11
CA GLU A 184 11.92 -34.11 -16.82
C GLU A 184 10.89 -34.91 -16.01
N VAL A 185 10.20 -34.28 -15.06
CA VAL A 185 9.12 -34.91 -14.31
C VAL A 185 7.94 -35.22 -15.23
N PHE A 186 7.60 -34.29 -16.12
CA PHE A 186 6.54 -34.48 -17.09
C PHE A 186 6.87 -35.61 -18.10
N ASP A 187 8.09 -35.68 -18.62
CA ASP A 187 8.49 -36.75 -19.54
C ASP A 187 8.32 -38.16 -18.94
N ARG A 188 8.54 -38.25 -17.62
CA ARG A 188 8.32 -39.51 -16.88
C ARG A 188 6.86 -39.79 -16.58
N ASN A 189 6.00 -38.77 -16.59
CA ASN A 189 4.59 -38.84 -16.25
C ASN A 189 3.73 -38.09 -17.31
N PRO A 190 3.75 -38.50 -18.58
CA PRO A 190 3.18 -37.70 -19.68
C PRO A 190 1.64 -37.60 -19.66
N ASN A 191 0.97 -38.37 -18.86
CA ASN A 191 -0.49 -38.45 -18.79
C ASN A 191 -1.08 -37.62 -17.62
N VAL A 192 -0.25 -36.94 -16.83
CA VAL A 192 -0.75 -36.14 -15.71
C VAL A 192 -1.52 -34.90 -16.18
N GLU A 193 -2.51 -34.52 -15.40
CA GLU A 193 -3.39 -33.37 -15.64
C GLU A 193 -2.84 -32.11 -14.98
N GLY A 194 -1.87 -32.25 -14.09
CA GLY A 194 -1.22 -31.17 -13.38
C GLY A 194 0.11 -31.56 -12.75
N LEU A 195 0.83 -30.57 -12.25
CA LEU A 195 2.12 -30.70 -11.58
C LEU A 195 2.09 -29.86 -10.29
N VAL A 196 2.36 -30.47 -9.16
CA VAL A 196 2.55 -29.74 -7.90
C VAL A 196 4.04 -29.44 -7.72
N LEU A 197 4.38 -28.15 -7.64
CA LEU A 197 5.69 -27.71 -7.21
C LEU A 197 5.68 -27.62 -5.69
N LEU A 198 6.40 -28.52 -5.01
CA LEU A 198 6.42 -28.55 -3.55
C LEU A 198 6.93 -27.22 -2.99
N GLN A 199 6.21 -26.66 -2.02
CA GLN A 199 6.52 -25.37 -1.37
C GLN A 199 6.54 -24.16 -2.33
N HIS A 200 5.78 -24.23 -3.44
CA HIS A 200 5.73 -23.16 -4.44
C HIS A 200 4.30 -22.97 -4.98
N GLY A 201 3.66 -24.00 -5.52
CA GLY A 201 2.34 -23.87 -6.13
C GLY A 201 1.93 -25.07 -6.97
N ILE A 202 0.93 -24.88 -7.84
CA ILE A 202 0.38 -25.94 -8.71
C ILE A 202 0.25 -25.45 -10.15
N PHE A 203 0.49 -26.36 -11.09
CA PHE A 203 0.23 -26.21 -12.52
C PHE A 203 -0.90 -27.13 -12.95
N THR A 204 -1.76 -26.65 -13.84
CA THR A 204 -2.70 -27.48 -14.60
C THR A 204 -2.55 -27.22 -16.08
N VAL A 205 -2.87 -28.24 -16.86
CA VAL A 205 -2.69 -28.23 -18.31
C VAL A 205 -3.99 -28.63 -19.02
N GLY A 206 -4.17 -28.15 -20.24
CA GLY A 206 -5.36 -28.49 -21.04
C GLY A 206 -5.21 -28.14 -22.51
N ASP A 207 -6.03 -28.77 -23.35
CA ASP A 207 -6.15 -28.46 -24.77
C ASP A 207 -7.06 -27.25 -25.01
N THR A 208 -7.94 -26.93 -24.02
CA THR A 208 -8.79 -25.75 -23.98
C THR A 208 -8.56 -24.97 -22.69
N ALA A 209 -8.88 -23.67 -22.71
CA ALA A 209 -8.80 -22.80 -21.53
C ALA A 209 -9.75 -23.28 -20.42
N GLU A 210 -10.97 -23.73 -20.78
CA GLU A 210 -11.94 -24.31 -19.85
C GLU A 210 -11.40 -25.55 -19.14
N GLN A 211 -10.73 -26.44 -19.90
CA GLN A 211 -10.17 -27.68 -19.34
C GLN A 211 -9.06 -27.37 -18.32
N ALA A 212 -8.09 -26.50 -18.66
CA ALA A 212 -7.03 -26.13 -17.76
C ALA A 212 -7.57 -25.45 -16.48
N TYR A 213 -8.50 -24.50 -16.63
CA TYR A 213 -9.16 -23.80 -15.53
C TYR A 213 -9.98 -24.75 -14.65
N SER A 214 -10.80 -25.63 -15.25
CA SER A 214 -11.65 -26.56 -14.50
C SER A 214 -10.84 -27.55 -13.68
N ARG A 215 -9.73 -28.07 -14.23
CA ARG A 215 -8.75 -28.90 -13.51
C ARG A 215 -8.16 -28.17 -12.32
N MET A 216 -7.81 -26.87 -12.49
CA MET A 216 -7.28 -26.05 -11.40
C MET A 216 -8.29 -25.94 -10.25
N ILE A 217 -9.54 -25.63 -10.56
CA ILE A 217 -10.60 -25.51 -9.55
C ILE A 217 -10.85 -26.87 -8.86
N GLU A 218 -10.87 -27.96 -9.62
CA GLU A 218 -11.03 -29.31 -9.06
C GLU A 218 -9.89 -29.66 -8.09
N PHE A 219 -8.64 -29.50 -8.51
CA PHE A 219 -7.48 -29.85 -7.67
C PHE A 219 -7.38 -28.98 -6.42
N VAL A 220 -7.68 -27.68 -6.52
CA VAL A 220 -7.75 -26.84 -5.32
C VAL A 220 -8.90 -27.26 -4.40
N THR A 221 -10.04 -27.66 -4.96
CA THR A 221 -11.18 -28.18 -4.15
C THR A 221 -10.81 -29.46 -3.40
N LEU A 222 -10.11 -30.39 -4.05
CA LEU A 222 -9.63 -31.62 -3.39
C LEU A 222 -8.67 -31.29 -2.23
N ALA A 223 -7.80 -30.29 -2.40
CA ALA A 223 -6.94 -29.80 -1.32
C ALA A 223 -7.77 -29.20 -0.18
N GLU A 224 -8.73 -28.29 -0.49
CA GLU A 224 -9.64 -27.71 0.51
C GLU A 224 -10.39 -28.82 1.30
N GLU A 225 -10.90 -29.82 0.63
CA GLU A 225 -11.58 -30.95 1.26
C GLU A 225 -10.67 -31.74 2.20
N ARG A 226 -9.41 -31.99 1.80
CA ARG A 226 -8.44 -32.66 2.67
C ARG A 226 -8.16 -31.87 3.93
N LEU A 227 -8.03 -30.55 3.81
CA LEU A 227 -7.77 -29.64 4.93
C LEU A 227 -8.94 -29.58 5.94
N THR A 228 -10.13 -30.02 5.59
CA THR A 228 -11.26 -30.08 6.55
C THR A 228 -11.21 -31.29 7.49
N ARG A 229 -10.36 -32.30 7.19
CA ARG A 229 -10.30 -33.56 7.94
C ARG A 229 -9.25 -33.54 9.03
N GLN A 230 -9.57 -34.12 10.19
CA GLN A 230 -8.64 -34.36 11.31
C GLN A 230 -7.86 -33.12 11.77
N ARG A 231 -8.56 -31.99 11.87
CA ARG A 231 -7.94 -30.70 12.24
C ARG A 231 -7.61 -30.64 13.76
N LYS A 232 -6.41 -30.21 14.07
CA LYS A 232 -6.01 -29.75 15.41
C LYS A 232 -6.37 -28.27 15.57
N THR A 233 -6.68 -27.84 16.78
CA THR A 233 -6.93 -26.42 17.10
C THR A 233 -5.67 -25.80 17.68
N ILE A 234 -5.32 -24.60 17.26
CA ILE A 234 -4.24 -23.82 17.85
C ILE A 234 -4.65 -23.46 19.29
N ALA A 235 -3.85 -23.86 20.27
CA ALA A 235 -4.06 -23.50 21.67
C ALA A 235 -3.81 -22.00 21.88
N ALA A 236 -4.71 -21.31 22.61
CA ALA A 236 -4.57 -19.89 22.86
C ALA A 236 -3.57 -19.60 23.99
N ALA A 237 -2.78 -18.54 23.81
CA ALA A 237 -1.94 -17.99 24.87
C ALA A 237 -2.77 -17.16 25.88
N LYS A 238 -2.21 -16.96 27.06
CA LYS A 238 -2.78 -16.04 28.06
C LYS A 238 -2.45 -14.60 27.66
N LEU A 239 -3.47 -13.77 27.55
CA LEU A 239 -3.35 -12.35 27.22
C LEU A 239 -3.51 -11.46 28.48
N PRO A 240 -3.04 -10.20 28.46
CA PRO A 240 -3.38 -9.19 29.45
C PRO A 240 -4.89 -9.01 29.60
N ALA A 241 -5.35 -8.63 30.81
CA ALA A 241 -6.76 -8.41 31.07
C ALA A 241 -7.34 -7.23 30.28
N LYS A 242 -6.52 -6.23 30.00
CA LYS A 242 -6.87 -5.05 29.22
C LYS A 242 -5.92 -4.86 28.06
N ILE A 243 -6.39 -5.08 26.85
CA ILE A 243 -5.60 -4.81 25.64
C ILE A 243 -5.75 -3.31 25.29
N ALA A 244 -4.61 -2.66 25.02
CA ALA A 244 -4.60 -1.27 24.57
C ALA A 244 -5.28 -1.09 23.22
N SER A 245 -5.86 0.08 22.98
CA SER A 245 -6.60 0.37 21.76
C SER A 245 -5.67 0.53 20.55
N LEU A 246 -6.17 0.24 19.37
CA LEU A 246 -5.44 0.42 18.12
C LEU A 246 -4.86 1.84 17.94
N PRO A 247 -5.65 2.94 18.20
CA PRO A 247 -5.11 4.29 18.08
C PRO A 247 -3.99 4.64 19.07
N ASP A 248 -3.89 3.93 20.20
CA ASP A 248 -2.82 4.16 21.16
C ASP A 248 -1.52 3.43 20.79
N ILE A 249 -1.62 2.25 20.18
CA ILE A 249 -0.45 1.41 19.85
C ILE A 249 0.14 1.67 18.46
N ALA A 250 -0.68 1.99 17.45
CA ALA A 250 -0.21 2.10 16.08
C ALA A 250 0.85 3.22 15.89
N PRO A 251 0.74 4.41 16.52
CA PRO A 251 1.79 5.42 16.46
C PRO A 251 3.12 4.94 17.06
N ILE A 252 3.08 4.19 18.15
CA ILE A 252 4.27 3.61 18.79
C ILE A 252 4.96 2.63 17.85
N LEU A 253 4.20 1.70 17.24
CA LEU A 253 4.73 0.76 16.25
C LEU A 253 5.33 1.48 15.05
N ARG A 254 4.61 2.47 14.51
CA ARG A 254 5.05 3.26 13.36
C ARG A 254 6.34 4.02 13.64
N GLY A 255 6.47 4.58 14.84
CA GLY A 255 7.67 5.27 15.30
C GLY A 255 8.87 4.34 15.48
N ALA A 256 8.63 3.12 15.96
CA ALA A 256 9.67 2.12 16.17
C ALA A 256 10.27 1.58 14.85
N VAL A 257 9.45 1.47 13.79
CA VAL A 257 9.91 0.98 12.47
C VAL A 257 10.35 2.11 11.52
N ALA A 258 10.63 3.32 12.03
CA ALA A 258 11.18 4.40 11.23
C ALA A 258 12.70 4.26 11.07
N LEU A 259 13.19 4.34 9.83
CA LEU A 259 14.62 4.31 9.49
C LEU A 259 15.26 5.70 9.51
N GLU A 260 16.60 5.73 9.54
CA GLU A 260 17.40 6.93 9.27
C GLU A 260 16.93 8.15 10.06
N LYS A 261 16.54 7.93 11.34
CA LYS A 261 16.13 9.04 12.20
C LYS A 261 17.33 9.93 12.51
N ASN A 262 17.32 11.12 11.93
CA ASN A 262 18.37 12.11 12.12
C ASN A 262 17.82 13.35 12.84
N ALA A 263 18.08 13.44 14.15
CA ALA A 263 17.60 14.56 14.96
C ALA A 263 18.20 15.91 14.54
N LEU A 264 19.45 15.94 14.07
CA LEU A 264 20.10 17.18 13.58
C LEU A 264 19.48 17.66 12.26
N ALA A 265 19.15 16.73 11.37
CA ALA A 265 18.46 17.06 10.13
C ALA A 265 16.96 17.32 10.33
N GLY A 266 16.36 16.80 11.40
CA GLY A 266 14.90 16.82 11.61
C GLY A 266 14.16 15.92 10.64
N THR A 267 14.80 14.82 10.21
CA THR A 267 14.27 13.88 9.21
C THR A 267 14.20 12.46 9.76
N ALA A 268 13.22 11.70 9.28
CA ALA A 268 13.09 10.27 9.50
C ALA A 268 12.47 9.63 8.27
N LYS A 269 12.97 8.47 7.88
CA LYS A 269 12.35 7.67 6.81
C LYS A 269 11.23 6.84 7.42
N ARG A 270 10.03 7.37 7.37
CA ARG A 270 8.83 6.82 7.99
C ARG A 270 8.29 5.64 7.19
N GLN A 271 7.37 4.88 7.79
CA GLN A 271 6.61 3.82 7.13
C GLN A 271 5.11 4.10 7.27
N ILE A 272 4.31 3.54 6.37
CA ILE A 272 2.86 3.50 6.48
C ILE A 272 2.47 2.12 6.99
N LEU A 273 1.47 2.05 7.86
CA LEU A 273 0.94 0.80 8.39
C LEU A 273 -0.46 0.53 7.82
N ASP A 274 -0.74 -0.72 7.47
CA ASP A 274 -2.09 -1.21 7.12
C ASP A 274 -2.50 -2.25 8.16
N PHE A 275 -3.50 -1.93 8.96
CA PHE A 275 -3.99 -2.79 10.04
C PHE A 275 -5.03 -3.79 9.55
N ARG A 276 -4.89 -5.04 9.98
CA ARG A 276 -5.85 -6.12 9.72
C ARG A 276 -6.21 -6.89 10.98
N THR A 277 -7.49 -7.17 11.13
CA THR A 277 -8.01 -8.03 12.20
C THR A 277 -9.28 -8.70 11.73
N ASN A 278 -9.41 -9.97 12.07
CA ASN A 278 -10.59 -10.79 11.92
C ASN A 278 -10.45 -12.02 12.83
N PRO A 279 -11.48 -12.87 12.99
CA PRO A 279 -11.38 -14.04 13.87
C PRO A 279 -10.22 -14.99 13.54
N ALA A 280 -9.86 -15.18 12.27
CA ALA A 280 -8.76 -16.05 11.85
C ALA A 280 -7.40 -15.45 12.22
N ILE A 281 -7.21 -14.15 11.94
CA ILE A 281 -5.99 -13.42 12.34
C ILE A 281 -5.84 -13.47 13.87
N LEU A 282 -6.91 -13.19 14.62
CA LEU A 282 -6.86 -13.23 16.09
C LEU A 282 -6.55 -14.63 16.63
N ALA A 283 -7.14 -15.67 16.05
CA ALA A 283 -6.82 -17.05 16.45
C ALA A 283 -5.33 -17.38 16.23
N TYR A 284 -4.76 -16.90 15.11
CA TYR A 284 -3.35 -17.09 14.79
C TYR A 284 -2.42 -16.31 15.72
N VAL A 285 -2.62 -14.97 15.83
CA VAL A 285 -1.71 -14.14 16.64
C VAL A 285 -1.81 -14.40 18.14
N ASN A 286 -2.91 -14.98 18.62
CA ASN A 286 -3.12 -15.36 20.01
C ASN A 286 -2.68 -16.80 20.31
N GLY A 287 -2.10 -17.51 19.36
CA GLY A 287 -1.66 -18.88 19.57
C GLY A 287 -0.47 -18.98 20.54
N ALA A 288 -0.49 -20.00 21.40
CA ALA A 288 0.56 -20.23 22.41
C ALA A 288 1.94 -20.50 21.79
N GLU A 289 1.97 -21.02 20.56
CA GLU A 289 3.19 -21.32 19.82
C GLU A 289 3.48 -20.31 18.68
N LEU A 290 2.93 -19.09 18.78
CA LEU A 290 3.10 -18.06 17.75
C LEU A 290 4.58 -17.85 17.37
N SER A 291 5.47 -17.81 18.36
CA SER A 291 6.91 -17.66 18.16
C SER A 291 7.59 -18.86 17.48
N ARG A 292 6.92 -20.01 17.38
CA ARG A 292 7.39 -21.17 16.61
C ARG A 292 6.90 -21.08 15.17
N TYR A 293 5.59 -21.22 14.93
CA TYR A 293 5.07 -21.40 13.58
C TYR A 293 5.16 -20.12 12.72
N SER A 294 5.13 -18.93 13.32
CA SER A 294 5.27 -17.69 12.55
C SER A 294 6.71 -17.37 12.12
N GLN A 295 7.71 -18.08 12.68
CA GLN A 295 9.13 -17.78 12.48
C GLN A 295 9.85 -18.81 11.60
N VAL A 296 9.11 -19.70 10.94
CA VAL A 296 9.67 -20.78 10.10
C VAL A 296 10.12 -20.24 8.75
N GLY A 297 9.36 -19.33 8.15
CA GLY A 297 9.65 -18.74 6.83
C GLY A 297 8.37 -18.43 6.03
N VAL A 298 8.53 -18.09 4.76
CA VAL A 298 7.43 -17.77 3.85
C VAL A 298 6.73 -19.01 3.31
N VAL A 299 5.47 -18.87 2.96
CA VAL A 299 4.64 -19.96 2.41
C VAL A 299 4.88 -20.19 0.91
N THR A 300 5.42 -19.21 0.20
CA THR A 300 5.83 -19.30 -1.20
C THR A 300 6.97 -18.32 -1.47
N PRO A 301 7.95 -18.66 -2.33
CA PRO A 301 9.20 -17.91 -2.45
C PRO A 301 9.02 -16.44 -2.85
N ASP A 302 8.08 -16.12 -3.74
CA ASP A 302 7.85 -14.78 -4.24
C ASP A 302 7.31 -13.80 -3.18
N HIS A 303 6.84 -14.29 -2.03
CA HIS A 303 6.41 -13.44 -0.92
C HIS A 303 7.59 -12.73 -0.22
N THR A 304 8.80 -13.28 -0.23
CA THR A 304 9.98 -12.75 0.49
C THR A 304 10.27 -11.30 0.18
N ILE A 305 10.14 -10.89 -1.09
CA ILE A 305 10.43 -9.51 -1.52
C ILE A 305 9.44 -8.48 -0.96
N ARG A 306 8.27 -8.91 -0.47
CA ARG A 306 7.19 -8.06 0.05
C ARG A 306 7.07 -8.10 1.56
N THR A 307 7.29 -9.28 2.18
CA THR A 307 7.04 -9.51 3.61
C THR A 307 8.30 -9.79 4.43
N LYS A 308 9.46 -9.91 3.78
CA LYS A 308 10.64 -10.55 4.37
C LYS A 308 10.36 -12.03 4.67
N ASN A 309 11.34 -12.72 5.25
CA ASN A 309 11.22 -14.16 5.48
C ASN A 309 10.32 -14.52 6.66
N TRP A 310 10.14 -13.62 7.59
CA TRP A 310 9.29 -13.79 8.78
C TRP A 310 8.72 -12.46 9.26
N PRO A 311 7.57 -12.48 9.97
CA PRO A 311 7.04 -11.29 10.61
C PRO A 311 7.80 -10.96 11.91
N MET A 312 7.73 -9.70 12.35
CA MET A 312 8.09 -9.33 13.71
C MET A 312 6.92 -9.64 14.64
N VAL A 313 7.20 -10.26 15.76
CA VAL A 313 6.22 -10.48 16.84
C VAL A 313 6.54 -9.54 17.99
N VAL A 314 5.54 -8.81 18.46
CA VAL A 314 5.65 -7.98 19.67
C VAL A 314 4.79 -8.56 20.80
N PRO A 315 5.07 -8.25 22.07
CA PRO A 315 4.21 -8.64 23.16
C PRO A 315 2.79 -8.06 23.05
N ALA A 316 1.82 -8.71 23.67
CA ALA A 316 0.46 -8.17 23.75
C ALA A 316 0.46 -6.82 24.51
N PRO A 317 -0.19 -5.76 23.95
CA PRO A 317 -0.16 -4.43 24.54
C PRO A 317 -1.10 -4.33 25.75
N ASP A 318 -0.53 -4.24 26.96
CA ASP A 318 -1.28 -3.98 28.19
C ASP A 318 -1.58 -2.48 28.29
N ALA A 319 -2.87 -2.12 28.34
CA ALA A 319 -3.32 -0.73 28.39
C ALA A 319 -2.82 0.01 29.64
N ASP A 320 -2.61 -0.69 30.74
CA ASP A 320 -2.14 -0.09 32.00
C ASP A 320 -0.59 0.08 32.03
N ARG A 321 0.13 -0.47 31.02
CA ARG A 321 1.62 -0.48 30.91
C ARG A 321 2.15 -0.02 29.56
N LEU A 322 1.43 0.87 28.88
CA LEU A 322 1.74 1.24 27.49
C LEU A 322 3.13 1.86 27.29
N SER A 323 3.65 2.60 28.28
CA SER A 323 5.02 3.17 28.23
C SER A 323 6.10 2.10 28.27
N GLU A 324 5.93 1.04 29.08
CA GLU A 324 6.85 -0.09 29.13
C GLU A 324 6.77 -0.89 27.83
N TRP A 325 5.55 -1.14 27.36
CA TRP A 325 5.31 -1.81 26.08
C TRP A 325 6.01 -1.11 24.91
N ALA A 326 6.03 0.22 24.87
CA ALA A 326 6.78 0.98 23.87
C ALA A 326 8.29 0.68 23.89
N GLY A 327 8.85 0.38 25.08
CA GLY A 327 10.23 -0.10 25.24
C GLY A 327 10.41 -1.53 24.68
N GLU A 328 9.47 -2.42 24.97
CA GLU A 328 9.47 -3.79 24.45
C GLU A 328 9.36 -3.85 22.93
N VAL A 329 8.54 -2.98 22.32
CA VAL A 329 8.44 -2.83 20.85
C VAL A 329 9.77 -2.42 20.25
N ARG A 330 10.48 -1.44 20.82
CA ARG A 330 11.81 -1.04 20.34
C ARG A 330 12.80 -2.18 20.42
N ALA A 331 12.84 -2.90 21.55
CA ALA A 331 13.68 -4.07 21.71
C ALA A 331 13.37 -5.18 20.68
N ALA A 332 12.08 -5.37 20.34
CA ALA A 332 11.67 -6.32 19.30
C ALA A 332 12.16 -5.90 17.89
N VAL A 333 12.13 -4.62 17.57
CA VAL A 333 12.69 -4.10 16.31
C VAL A 333 14.20 -4.31 16.27
N ASP A 334 14.92 -3.97 17.34
CA ASP A 334 16.38 -4.14 17.41
C ASP A 334 16.77 -5.63 17.26
N ALA A 335 16.03 -6.52 17.90
CA ALA A 335 16.24 -7.96 17.78
C ALA A 335 15.95 -8.47 16.35
N PHE A 336 14.89 -7.98 15.71
CA PHE A 336 14.57 -8.30 14.32
C PHE A 336 15.67 -7.84 13.36
N VAL A 337 16.14 -6.61 13.51
CA VAL A 337 17.22 -6.02 12.69
C VAL A 337 18.52 -6.82 12.88
N ALA A 338 18.90 -7.13 14.11
CA ALA A 338 20.10 -7.95 14.40
C ALA A 338 20.00 -9.35 13.77
N ARG A 339 18.81 -9.98 13.83
CA ARG A 339 18.57 -11.27 13.18
C ARG A 339 18.67 -11.15 11.66
N TYR A 340 18.15 -10.09 11.05
CA TYR A 340 18.21 -9.89 9.61
C TYR A 340 19.65 -9.65 9.12
N HIS A 341 20.45 -8.85 9.84
CA HIS A 341 21.88 -8.69 9.55
C HIS A 341 22.64 -10.02 9.60
N LYS A 342 22.36 -10.84 10.61
CA LYS A 342 22.97 -12.17 10.73
C LYS A 342 22.55 -13.09 9.59
N TYR A 343 21.26 -13.15 9.27
CA TYR A 343 20.72 -13.90 8.13
C TYR A 343 21.40 -13.48 6.82
N PHE A 344 21.50 -12.17 6.58
CA PHE A 344 22.17 -11.65 5.39
C PHE A 344 23.65 -12.08 5.35
N ALA A 345 24.40 -11.85 6.42
CA ALA A 345 25.84 -12.16 6.48
C ALA A 345 26.12 -13.66 6.26
N ASP A 346 25.37 -14.52 6.95
CA ASP A 346 25.56 -15.99 6.91
C ASP A 346 25.25 -16.56 5.51
N ASN A 347 24.21 -16.07 4.85
CA ASN A 347 23.78 -16.59 3.55
C ASN A 347 24.55 -15.92 2.40
N ASN A 348 24.88 -14.63 2.50
CA ASN A 348 25.73 -13.96 1.51
C ASN A 348 27.14 -14.55 1.48
N ALA A 349 27.65 -15.08 2.60
CA ALA A 349 28.93 -15.79 2.63
C ALA A 349 28.91 -17.08 1.78
N LYS A 350 27.77 -17.78 1.73
CA LYS A 350 27.56 -19.02 0.95
C LYS A 350 27.23 -18.75 -0.51
N SER A 351 26.59 -17.61 -0.82
CA SER A 351 26.15 -17.29 -2.18
C SER A 351 27.35 -17.09 -3.13
N PRO A 352 27.30 -17.65 -4.35
CA PRO A 352 28.36 -17.48 -5.34
C PRO A 352 28.46 -16.03 -5.83
N VAL A 353 27.35 -15.28 -5.81
CA VAL A 353 27.29 -13.87 -6.21
C VAL A 353 27.01 -13.01 -4.97
N LYS A 354 27.97 -12.14 -4.63
CA LYS A 354 27.82 -11.26 -3.48
C LYS A 354 26.72 -10.22 -3.70
N LYS A 355 25.87 -10.05 -2.71
CA LYS A 355 24.71 -9.15 -2.73
C LYS A 355 24.97 -7.95 -1.80
N THR A 356 24.18 -6.90 -1.96
CA THR A 356 24.13 -5.76 -1.04
C THR A 356 22.89 -5.91 -0.16
N GLU A 357 23.06 -5.72 1.16
CA GLU A 357 21.99 -5.87 2.12
C GLU A 357 20.85 -4.88 1.86
N LEU A 358 19.64 -5.39 1.89
CA LEU A 358 18.42 -4.60 1.81
C LEU A 358 18.09 -3.98 3.17
N ASP A 359 17.18 -3.00 3.19
CA ASP A 359 16.59 -2.45 4.41
C ASP A 359 16.20 -3.56 5.39
N PRO A 360 16.74 -3.57 6.63
CA PRO A 360 16.57 -4.69 7.57
C PRO A 360 15.25 -4.65 8.36
N LEU A 361 14.40 -3.63 8.20
CA LEU A 361 13.16 -3.51 8.97
C LEU A 361 12.10 -4.56 8.60
N PRO A 362 11.22 -4.93 9.54
CA PRO A 362 10.11 -5.82 9.25
C PRO A 362 9.14 -5.20 8.24
N ARG A 363 8.40 -6.07 7.55
CA ARG A 363 7.29 -5.70 6.67
C ARG A 363 5.94 -6.15 7.21
N VAL A 364 5.94 -6.99 8.22
CA VAL A 364 4.75 -7.48 8.92
C VAL A 364 5.01 -7.46 10.42
N ILE A 365 4.03 -6.97 11.19
CA ILE A 365 4.05 -7.03 12.65
C ILE A 365 2.83 -7.81 13.12
N LEU A 366 3.04 -8.81 13.97
CA LEU A 366 2.00 -9.57 14.65
C LEU A 366 1.87 -9.07 16.08
N VAL A 367 0.64 -8.72 16.47
CA VAL A 367 0.33 -8.16 17.79
C VAL A 367 -0.73 -9.02 18.47
N PRO A 368 -0.37 -9.91 19.40
CA PRO A 368 -1.32 -10.70 20.17
C PRO A 368 -2.37 -9.82 20.85
N GLY A 369 -3.62 -10.25 20.80
CA GLY A 369 -4.77 -9.50 21.34
C GLY A 369 -5.33 -8.43 20.42
N VAL A 370 -4.63 -8.05 19.33
CA VAL A 370 -5.02 -6.94 18.45
C VAL A 370 -5.20 -7.38 17.01
N GLY A 371 -4.20 -7.99 16.41
CA GLY A 371 -4.19 -8.37 15.00
C GLY A 371 -2.80 -8.27 14.37
N MET A 372 -2.73 -7.79 13.12
CA MET A 372 -1.47 -7.63 12.40
C MET A 372 -1.39 -6.31 11.64
N PHE A 373 -0.16 -5.92 11.31
CA PHE A 373 0.11 -4.76 10.46
C PHE A 373 0.99 -5.16 9.29
N GLY A 374 0.60 -4.75 8.08
CA GLY A 374 1.49 -4.66 6.93
C GLY A 374 2.22 -3.32 6.95
N ILE A 375 3.48 -3.29 6.50
CA ILE A 375 4.35 -2.12 6.53
C ILE A 375 4.85 -1.83 5.12
N GLY A 376 4.75 -0.58 4.68
CA GLY A 376 5.20 -0.17 3.36
C GLY A 376 5.63 1.29 3.27
N ALA A 377 6.23 1.63 2.12
CA ALA A 377 6.59 3.01 1.80
C ALA A 377 5.37 3.89 1.47
N SER A 378 4.28 3.25 1.09
CA SER A 378 2.99 3.85 0.79
C SER A 378 1.87 3.01 1.38
N ALA A 379 0.65 3.56 1.45
CA ALA A 379 -0.53 2.80 1.87
C ALA A 379 -0.84 1.63 0.91
N LYS A 380 -0.45 1.73 -0.35
CA LYS A 380 -0.55 0.62 -1.30
C LYS A 380 0.43 -0.50 -0.95
N ASP A 381 1.70 -0.20 -0.69
CA ASP A 381 2.71 -1.21 -0.36
C ASP A 381 2.42 -1.87 0.99
N ALA A 382 1.96 -1.09 1.98
CA ALA A 382 1.53 -1.61 3.28
C ALA A 382 0.35 -2.60 3.13
N ALA A 383 -0.64 -2.26 2.28
CA ALA A 383 -1.76 -3.14 1.99
C ALA A 383 -1.32 -4.42 1.28
N ILE A 384 -0.37 -4.35 0.33
CA ILE A 384 0.19 -5.54 -0.33
C ILE A 384 0.86 -6.47 0.70
N ALA A 385 1.68 -5.91 1.60
CA ALA A 385 2.30 -6.69 2.66
C ALA A 385 1.26 -7.33 3.61
N ALA A 386 0.19 -6.60 3.93
CA ALA A 386 -0.92 -7.10 4.75
C ALA A 386 -1.71 -8.20 4.05
N ASP A 387 -2.05 -8.06 2.75
CA ASP A 387 -2.76 -9.08 1.98
C ASP A 387 -1.96 -10.40 1.94
N ILE A 388 -0.66 -10.30 1.67
CA ILE A 388 0.24 -11.47 1.65
C ILE A 388 0.35 -12.11 3.05
N ALA A 389 0.46 -11.30 4.11
CA ALA A 389 0.54 -11.82 5.47
C ALA A 389 -0.77 -12.50 5.90
N GLU A 390 -1.93 -11.98 5.51
CA GLU A 390 -3.22 -12.60 5.77
C GLU A 390 -3.36 -13.95 5.04
N ASN A 391 -2.88 -14.02 3.80
CA ASN A 391 -2.80 -15.28 3.06
C ASN A 391 -1.85 -16.28 3.75
N ALA A 392 -0.66 -15.84 4.18
CA ALA A 392 0.29 -16.69 4.90
C ALA A 392 -0.30 -17.21 6.22
N ILE A 393 -1.05 -16.38 6.96
CA ILE A 393 -1.76 -16.80 8.18
C ILE A 393 -2.74 -17.96 7.86
N ALA A 394 -3.48 -17.87 6.77
CA ALA A 394 -4.40 -18.94 6.37
C ALA A 394 -3.65 -20.24 6.05
N VAL A 395 -2.59 -20.18 5.24
CA VAL A 395 -1.76 -21.34 4.88
C VAL A 395 -1.14 -21.99 6.11
N ILE A 396 -0.49 -21.18 6.97
CA ILE A 396 0.20 -21.68 8.18
C ILE A 396 -0.81 -22.29 9.15
N THR A 397 -1.98 -21.65 9.35
CA THR A 397 -3.04 -22.16 10.22
C THR A 397 -3.55 -23.52 9.74
N ASP A 398 -3.77 -23.67 8.44
CA ASP A 398 -4.23 -24.93 7.87
C ASP A 398 -3.13 -26.01 7.89
N ALA A 399 -1.88 -25.64 7.63
CA ALA A 399 -0.74 -26.55 7.73
C ALA A 399 -0.55 -27.09 9.17
N GLU A 400 -0.58 -26.20 10.16
CA GLU A 400 -0.49 -26.56 11.60
C GLU A 400 -1.71 -27.40 12.05
N ALA A 401 -2.86 -27.17 11.44
CA ALA A 401 -4.07 -27.92 11.79
C ALA A 401 -4.00 -29.41 11.36
N ILE A 402 -3.27 -29.75 10.31
CA ILE A 402 -3.17 -31.13 9.79
C ILE A 402 -1.79 -31.77 10.05
N GLY A 403 -0.77 -30.98 10.39
CA GLY A 403 0.61 -31.46 10.57
C GLY A 403 1.49 -30.46 11.30
N GLU A 404 2.58 -30.08 10.66
CA GLU A 404 3.55 -29.08 11.12
C GLU A 404 3.97 -28.20 9.93
N TYR A 405 3.82 -26.89 10.03
CA TYR A 405 4.23 -25.98 8.98
C TYR A 405 5.75 -26.00 8.76
N ARG A 406 6.17 -26.11 7.51
CA ARG A 406 7.56 -26.10 7.07
C ARG A 406 7.76 -25.31 5.80
N SER A 407 8.61 -24.29 5.84
CA SER A 407 9.01 -23.48 4.68
C SER A 407 10.21 -24.09 3.94
N ILE A 408 10.59 -23.45 2.83
CA ILE A 408 11.86 -23.71 2.14
C ILE A 408 13.06 -23.38 3.03
N SER A 409 14.28 -23.78 2.62
CA SER A 409 15.48 -23.50 3.40
C SER A 409 15.76 -21.99 3.48
N GLU A 410 16.43 -21.56 4.56
CA GLU A 410 16.82 -20.16 4.75
C GLU A 410 17.71 -19.64 3.61
N PHE A 411 18.57 -20.52 3.09
CA PHE A 411 19.42 -20.17 1.94
C PHE A 411 18.60 -19.99 0.66
N ASP A 412 17.61 -20.83 0.40
CA ASP A 412 16.71 -20.66 -0.75
C ASP A 412 15.88 -19.38 -0.63
N MET A 413 15.38 -19.05 0.59
CA MET A 413 14.72 -17.76 0.85
C MET A 413 15.64 -16.58 0.53
N PHE A 414 16.93 -16.66 0.91
CA PHE A 414 17.92 -15.62 0.64
C PHE A 414 18.16 -15.46 -0.86
N GLU A 415 18.37 -16.54 -1.59
CA GLU A 415 18.60 -16.47 -3.03
C GLU A 415 17.42 -15.84 -3.77
N VAL A 416 16.16 -16.12 -3.37
CA VAL A 416 14.98 -15.51 -3.97
C VAL A 416 14.79 -14.05 -3.51
N GLU A 417 14.98 -13.72 -2.24
CA GLU A 417 14.86 -12.35 -1.74
C GLU A 417 15.84 -11.40 -2.45
N TYR A 418 17.07 -11.87 -2.70
CA TYR A 418 18.13 -11.10 -3.35
C TYR A 418 18.24 -11.36 -4.85
N TRP A 419 17.30 -12.06 -5.43
CA TRP A 419 17.26 -12.31 -6.86
C TRP A 419 16.90 -11.06 -7.64
N SER A 420 17.74 -10.66 -8.59
CA SER A 420 17.57 -9.42 -9.35
C SER A 420 16.25 -9.35 -10.11
N LEU A 421 15.77 -10.49 -10.62
CA LEU A 421 14.50 -10.58 -11.35
C LEU A 421 13.28 -10.42 -10.44
N GLU A 422 13.34 -10.93 -9.20
CA GLU A 422 12.31 -10.69 -8.20
C GLU A 422 12.34 -9.24 -7.71
N GLN A 423 13.51 -8.70 -7.39
CA GLN A 423 13.67 -7.31 -6.96
C GLN A 423 13.18 -6.31 -8.03
N ALA A 424 13.30 -6.64 -9.32
CA ALA A 424 12.80 -5.81 -10.41
C ALA A 424 11.27 -5.62 -10.37
N LYS A 425 10.51 -6.56 -9.78
CA LYS A 425 9.05 -6.45 -9.60
C LYS A 425 8.65 -5.31 -8.64
N LEU A 426 9.55 -4.86 -7.76
CA LEU A 426 9.30 -3.76 -6.82
C LEU A 426 9.33 -2.38 -7.51
N GLY A 427 9.91 -2.30 -8.70
CA GLY A 427 10.09 -1.06 -9.45
C GLY A 427 11.20 -0.17 -8.87
N LYS A 428 11.63 0.81 -9.64
CA LYS A 428 12.54 1.87 -9.20
C LYS A 428 11.84 3.20 -9.44
N SER A 429 11.35 3.85 -8.38
CA SER A 429 10.87 5.22 -8.46
C SER A 429 11.65 6.11 -7.49
N ASN A 430 11.99 7.32 -7.89
CA ASN A 430 12.48 8.30 -6.94
C ASN A 430 11.34 8.68 -6.00
N GLU A 431 11.57 8.56 -4.70
CA GLU A 431 10.61 9.00 -3.69
C GLU A 431 10.36 10.50 -3.82
N LYS A 432 9.10 10.89 -3.76
CA LYS A 432 8.69 12.29 -3.78
C LYS A 432 8.95 12.94 -2.41
N SER A 433 8.91 14.26 -2.36
CA SER A 433 9.33 15.05 -1.19
C SER A 433 8.53 14.76 0.09
N LEU A 434 7.25 14.40 -0.03
CA LEU A 434 6.37 14.04 1.10
C LEU A 434 6.01 12.53 1.12
N ALA A 435 6.75 11.70 0.38
CA ALA A 435 6.55 10.25 0.44
C ALA A 435 6.66 9.74 1.89
N ARG A 436 5.90 8.67 2.22
CA ARG A 436 5.88 8.04 3.54
C ARG A 436 5.28 8.92 4.65
N GLN A 437 4.71 10.08 4.34
CA GLN A 437 4.08 10.97 5.30
C GLN A 437 2.57 10.95 5.20
N VAL A 438 1.90 11.09 6.33
CA VAL A 438 0.44 11.16 6.45
C VAL A 438 0.05 12.61 6.74
N ALA A 439 -0.73 13.21 5.85
CA ALA A 439 -1.24 14.57 5.97
C ALA A 439 -2.75 14.57 6.27
N VAL A 440 -3.12 15.22 7.35
CA VAL A 440 -4.52 15.46 7.75
C VAL A 440 -4.88 16.89 7.41
N ILE A 441 -5.97 17.11 6.67
CA ILE A 441 -6.40 18.45 6.23
C ILE A 441 -7.86 18.68 6.66
N THR A 442 -8.12 19.68 7.53
CA THR A 442 -9.48 20.06 7.93
C THR A 442 -10.08 21.07 6.95
N GLY A 443 -11.42 20.99 6.73
CA GLY A 443 -12.09 21.74 5.67
C GLY A 443 -11.50 21.36 4.29
N GLY A 444 -11.15 20.08 4.13
CA GLY A 444 -10.38 19.59 2.99
C GLY A 444 -11.23 19.19 1.78
N ALA A 445 -12.56 19.28 1.86
CA ALA A 445 -13.43 18.91 0.75
C ALA A 445 -13.52 19.97 -0.36
N SER A 446 -13.09 21.20 -0.10
CA SER A 446 -13.19 22.32 -1.05
C SER A 446 -12.10 23.37 -0.84
N GLY A 447 -12.03 24.36 -1.74
CA GLY A 447 -11.20 25.57 -1.65
C GLY A 447 -9.74 25.30 -1.35
N ILE A 448 -9.15 26.07 -0.42
CA ILE A 448 -7.74 25.96 -0.04
C ILE A 448 -7.40 24.58 0.51
N GLY A 449 -8.30 24.00 1.34
CA GLY A 449 -8.08 22.66 1.91
C GLY A 449 -7.96 21.57 0.85
N PHE A 450 -8.84 21.56 -0.14
CA PHE A 450 -8.79 20.59 -1.23
C PHE A 450 -7.57 20.79 -2.16
N ALA A 451 -7.24 22.04 -2.50
CA ALA A 451 -6.04 22.36 -3.27
C ALA A 451 -4.77 21.88 -2.54
N THR A 452 -4.70 22.10 -1.21
CA THR A 452 -3.59 21.62 -0.37
C THR A 452 -3.51 20.09 -0.33
N ALA A 453 -4.65 19.40 -0.17
CA ALA A 453 -4.72 17.95 -0.20
C ALA A 453 -4.20 17.40 -1.53
N LYS A 454 -4.62 17.99 -2.66
CA LYS A 454 -4.18 17.62 -4.01
C LYS A 454 -2.68 17.86 -4.21
N ALA A 455 -2.17 19.02 -3.76
CA ALA A 455 -0.76 19.36 -3.87
C ALA A 455 0.13 18.42 -3.04
N MET A 456 -0.25 18.12 -1.79
CA MET A 456 0.50 17.19 -0.94
C MET A 456 0.45 15.74 -1.46
N ALA A 457 -0.69 15.30 -2.02
CA ALA A 457 -0.80 13.99 -2.68
C ALA A 457 0.13 13.89 -3.90
N LYS A 458 0.24 14.96 -4.69
CA LYS A 458 1.17 15.04 -5.83
C LYS A 458 2.62 14.86 -5.37
N GLU A 459 2.96 15.34 -4.18
CA GLU A 459 4.26 15.17 -3.54
C GLU A 459 4.42 13.84 -2.78
N GLY A 460 3.43 12.97 -2.84
CA GLY A 460 3.52 11.60 -2.35
C GLY A 460 3.02 11.36 -0.93
N ALA A 461 2.38 12.34 -0.29
CA ALA A 461 1.76 12.14 1.01
C ALA A 461 0.50 11.27 0.91
N GLU A 462 0.26 10.45 1.94
CA GLU A 462 -1.03 9.81 2.18
C GLU A 462 -2.00 10.85 2.79
N ILE A 463 -3.20 10.96 2.24
CA ILE A 463 -4.11 12.07 2.54
C ILE A 463 -5.32 11.62 3.35
N ALA A 464 -5.61 12.35 4.44
CA ALA A 464 -6.87 12.29 5.15
C ALA A 464 -7.56 13.66 5.08
N ILE A 465 -8.75 13.69 4.50
CA ILE A 465 -9.62 14.86 4.38
C ILE A 465 -10.66 14.80 5.47
N LEU A 466 -10.67 15.82 6.34
CA LEU A 466 -11.67 16.02 7.37
C LEU A 466 -12.56 17.19 6.96
N ASP A 467 -13.87 16.97 6.92
CA ASP A 467 -14.83 18.02 6.60
C ASP A 467 -16.13 17.79 7.37
N LEU A 468 -16.88 18.86 7.63
CA LEU A 468 -18.19 18.78 8.30
C LEU A 468 -19.17 17.91 7.49
N ASP A 469 -19.11 18.04 6.16
CA ASP A 469 -19.85 17.20 5.22
C ASP A 469 -19.07 15.92 4.90
N ALA A 470 -19.50 14.82 5.51
CA ALA A 470 -18.90 13.50 5.34
C ALA A 470 -18.91 13.00 3.89
N ASP A 471 -19.94 13.30 3.11
CA ASP A 471 -20.06 12.83 1.74
C ASP A 471 -19.18 13.67 0.79
N ALA A 472 -19.08 14.97 1.05
CA ALA A 472 -18.13 15.84 0.37
C ALA A 472 -16.68 15.42 0.67
N ALA A 473 -16.33 15.08 1.91
CA ALA A 473 -15.03 14.58 2.30
C ALA A 473 -14.67 13.27 1.54
N LYS A 474 -15.59 12.30 1.51
CA LYS A 474 -15.43 11.05 0.75
C LYS A 474 -15.30 11.28 -0.76
N ALA A 475 -16.10 12.20 -1.31
CA ALA A 475 -16.03 12.56 -2.74
C ALA A 475 -14.70 13.22 -3.09
N ALA A 476 -14.19 14.11 -2.24
CA ALA A 476 -12.89 14.74 -2.39
C ALA A 476 -11.75 13.70 -2.30
N ALA A 477 -11.80 12.78 -1.34
CA ALA A 477 -10.83 11.69 -1.22
C ALA A 477 -10.81 10.81 -2.48
N ARG A 478 -11.97 10.47 -3.06
CA ARG A 478 -12.04 9.73 -4.35
C ARG A 478 -11.38 10.50 -5.50
N LYS A 479 -11.51 11.84 -5.53
CA LYS A 479 -10.85 12.68 -6.56
C LYS A 479 -9.34 12.74 -6.39
N ILE A 480 -8.83 12.70 -5.15
CA ILE A 480 -7.40 12.57 -4.88
C ILE A 480 -6.90 11.21 -5.37
N GLY A 481 -7.68 10.16 -5.17
CA GLY A 481 -7.35 8.79 -5.58
C GLY A 481 -6.46 8.04 -4.57
N GLY A 482 -5.89 6.92 -5.01
CA GLY A 482 -5.07 6.06 -4.15
C GLY A 482 -5.86 5.51 -2.96
N LYS A 483 -5.27 5.60 -1.78
CA LYS A 483 -5.87 5.18 -0.50
C LYS A 483 -6.35 6.38 0.34
N ALA A 484 -6.52 7.56 -0.27
CA ALA A 484 -6.97 8.77 0.44
C ALA A 484 -8.26 8.51 1.23
N LEU A 485 -8.34 9.09 2.44
CA LEU A 485 -9.42 8.89 3.39
C LEU A 485 -10.26 10.17 3.53
N GLY A 486 -11.58 10.06 3.42
CA GLY A 486 -12.52 11.15 3.68
C GLY A 486 -13.36 10.85 4.92
N ILE A 487 -13.35 11.75 5.92
CA ILE A 487 -13.99 11.59 7.22
C ILE A 487 -14.90 12.79 7.50
N GLY A 488 -16.13 12.53 7.94
CA GLY A 488 -17.00 13.56 8.52
C GLY A 488 -16.45 13.99 9.88
N CYS A 489 -16.20 15.30 10.05
CA CYS A 489 -15.64 15.82 11.29
C CYS A 489 -16.12 17.25 11.54
N ASP A 490 -16.87 17.44 12.63
CA ASP A 490 -17.12 18.75 13.19
C ASP A 490 -15.91 19.16 14.03
N VAL A 491 -15.10 20.09 13.52
CA VAL A 491 -13.90 20.57 14.20
C VAL A 491 -14.17 21.38 15.46
N THR A 492 -15.44 21.80 15.67
CA THR A 492 -15.88 22.51 16.91
C THR A 492 -16.25 21.54 18.04
N ASP A 493 -16.36 20.23 17.74
CA ASP A 493 -16.57 19.18 18.73
C ASP A 493 -15.25 18.42 18.98
N PRO A 494 -14.65 18.54 20.19
CA PRO A 494 -13.40 17.84 20.51
C PRO A 494 -13.50 16.30 20.40
N ALA A 495 -14.67 15.72 20.65
CA ALA A 495 -14.89 14.27 20.53
C ALA A 495 -14.89 13.84 19.07
N SER A 496 -15.51 14.61 18.17
CA SER A 496 -15.49 14.42 16.73
C SER A 496 -14.06 14.51 16.19
N VAL A 497 -13.29 15.52 16.61
CA VAL A 497 -11.86 15.68 16.22
C VAL A 497 -11.05 14.46 16.69
N ARG A 498 -11.20 14.05 17.95
CA ARG A 498 -10.50 12.86 18.49
C ARG A 498 -10.81 11.62 17.66
N SER A 499 -12.10 11.35 17.43
CA SER A 499 -12.54 10.20 16.62
C SER A 499 -11.99 10.23 15.20
N ALA A 500 -11.96 11.41 14.56
CA ALA A 500 -11.41 11.54 13.21
C ALA A 500 -9.91 11.23 13.17
N PHE A 501 -9.12 11.74 14.12
CA PHE A 501 -7.68 11.42 14.21
C PHE A 501 -7.45 9.94 14.52
N ASP A 502 -8.25 9.32 15.37
CA ASP A 502 -8.16 7.89 15.69
C ASP A 502 -8.48 7.01 14.47
N GLN A 503 -9.41 7.44 13.58
CA GLN A 503 -9.64 6.79 12.28
C GLN A 503 -8.44 6.92 11.33
N VAL A 504 -7.78 8.09 11.28
CA VAL A 504 -6.56 8.29 10.47
C VAL A 504 -5.44 7.38 10.96
N VAL A 505 -5.23 7.32 12.28
CA VAL A 505 -4.24 6.42 12.89
C VAL A 505 -4.56 4.95 12.59
N SER A 506 -5.81 4.56 12.68
CA SER A 506 -6.24 3.19 12.35
C SER A 506 -5.98 2.84 10.87
N LYS A 507 -6.05 3.83 9.98
CA LYS A 507 -5.85 3.63 8.54
C LYS A 507 -4.39 3.62 8.11
N PHE A 508 -3.57 4.52 8.66
CA PHE A 508 -2.20 4.77 8.18
C PHE A 508 -1.12 4.55 9.24
N GLY A 509 -1.52 4.27 10.48
CA GLY A 509 -0.61 4.08 11.61
C GLY A 509 -0.23 5.35 12.35
N GLY A 510 -0.55 6.56 11.81
CA GLY A 510 -0.17 7.81 12.47
C GLY A 510 -0.42 9.06 11.65
N VAL A 511 0.18 10.19 12.08
CA VAL A 511 0.06 11.52 11.46
C VAL A 511 1.41 12.23 11.47
N ASP A 512 1.79 12.86 10.35
CA ASP A 512 3.05 13.61 10.22
C ASP A 512 2.84 15.09 9.95
N ILE A 513 1.76 15.43 9.24
CA ILE A 513 1.40 16.79 8.85
C ILE A 513 -0.06 17.02 9.21
N ALA A 514 -0.35 18.07 9.97
CA ALA A 514 -1.73 18.49 10.24
C ALA A 514 -1.93 19.91 9.71
N VAL A 515 -2.81 20.03 8.69
CA VAL A 515 -3.22 21.32 8.12
C VAL A 515 -4.57 21.72 8.72
N SER A 516 -4.52 22.62 9.68
CA SER A 516 -5.70 23.18 10.32
C SER A 516 -6.21 24.36 9.48
N ASN A 517 -7.18 24.05 8.59
CA ASN A 517 -7.64 24.98 7.57
C ASN A 517 -9.12 25.35 7.71
N ALA A 518 -9.97 24.49 8.30
CA ALA A 518 -11.40 24.77 8.46
C ALA A 518 -11.66 26.11 9.13
N GLY A 519 -12.60 26.88 8.61
CA GLY A 519 -12.95 28.21 9.14
C GLY A 519 -14.13 28.84 8.41
N ALA A 520 -14.72 29.85 9.01
CA ALA A 520 -15.76 30.68 8.42
C ALA A 520 -15.64 32.13 8.88
N ALA A 521 -16.12 33.06 8.05
CA ALA A 521 -16.04 34.49 8.35
C ALA A 521 -17.39 35.04 8.80
N TRP A 522 -17.42 35.64 9.97
CA TRP A 522 -18.53 36.46 10.46
C TRP A 522 -18.12 37.92 10.44
N GLN A 523 -19.09 38.78 10.10
CA GLN A 523 -18.90 40.23 10.04
C GLN A 523 -19.79 40.90 11.10
N GLY A 524 -19.39 42.07 11.53
CA GLY A 524 -20.12 42.90 12.45
C GLY A 524 -19.23 43.93 13.12
N THR A 525 -19.79 45.13 13.36
CA THR A 525 -19.09 46.19 14.13
C THR A 525 -18.89 45.69 15.56
N ILE A 526 -17.65 45.66 16.04
CA ILE A 526 -17.27 44.96 17.28
C ILE A 526 -18.02 45.43 18.52
N GLY A 527 -18.40 46.70 18.58
CA GLY A 527 -19.20 47.24 19.67
C GLY A 527 -20.73 46.99 19.55
N LYS A 528 -21.18 46.29 18.49
CA LYS A 528 -22.59 46.00 18.21
C LYS A 528 -22.88 44.54 17.91
N VAL A 529 -21.84 43.74 17.58
CA VAL A 529 -22.02 42.31 17.35
C VAL A 529 -22.48 41.63 18.63
N ASP A 530 -23.41 40.68 18.49
CA ASP A 530 -23.88 39.89 19.61
C ASP A 530 -22.83 38.87 20.10
N ASP A 531 -22.89 38.57 21.39
CA ASP A 531 -21.94 37.65 22.02
C ASP A 531 -21.97 36.24 21.42
N ALA A 532 -23.14 35.77 20.97
CA ALA A 532 -23.28 34.43 20.40
C ALA A 532 -22.49 34.30 19.07
N THR A 533 -22.60 35.31 18.20
CA THR A 533 -21.83 35.38 16.95
C THR A 533 -20.33 35.42 17.24
N LEU A 534 -19.87 36.23 18.20
CA LEU A 534 -18.45 36.31 18.54
C LEU A 534 -17.94 34.97 19.10
N ARG A 535 -18.67 34.35 20.04
CA ARG A 535 -18.30 33.02 20.59
C ARG A 535 -18.25 31.96 19.50
N LYS A 536 -19.27 31.87 18.63
CA LYS A 536 -19.28 30.93 17.50
C LYS A 536 -18.08 31.09 16.60
N SER A 537 -17.64 32.33 16.36
CA SER A 537 -16.43 32.57 15.57
C SER A 537 -15.16 32.12 16.30
N PHE A 538 -15.07 32.31 17.62
CA PHE A 538 -13.94 31.79 18.40
C PHE A 538 -13.93 30.25 18.43
N GLU A 539 -15.09 29.60 18.55
CA GLU A 539 -15.17 28.14 18.52
C GLU A 539 -14.58 27.58 17.23
N LEU A 540 -14.96 28.11 16.05
CA LEU A 540 -14.49 27.59 14.77
C LEU A 540 -13.06 28.11 14.40
N ASN A 541 -12.77 29.39 14.61
CA ASN A 541 -11.54 30.01 14.10
C ASN A 541 -10.39 30.03 15.11
N PHE A 542 -10.59 29.52 16.35
CA PHE A 542 -9.55 29.40 17.37
C PHE A 542 -9.59 28.03 18.08
N TRP A 543 -10.68 27.70 18.79
CA TRP A 543 -10.75 26.45 19.58
C TRP A 543 -10.64 25.21 18.71
N ALA A 544 -11.24 25.21 17.53
CA ALA A 544 -11.09 24.12 16.55
C ALA A 544 -9.63 23.92 16.13
N HIS A 545 -8.89 25.02 15.87
CA HIS A 545 -7.47 24.94 15.55
C HIS A 545 -6.64 24.38 16.71
N GLN A 546 -6.97 24.76 17.95
CA GLN A 546 -6.36 24.20 19.17
C GLN A 546 -6.63 22.70 19.29
N SER A 547 -7.88 22.26 19.11
CA SER A 547 -8.26 20.85 19.21
C SER A 547 -7.57 19.99 18.16
N VAL A 548 -7.50 20.46 16.91
CA VAL A 548 -6.80 19.78 15.81
C VAL A 548 -5.31 19.63 16.12
N ALA A 549 -4.65 20.72 16.53
CA ALA A 549 -3.23 20.72 16.85
C ALA A 549 -2.90 19.80 18.04
N GLN A 550 -3.72 19.82 19.09
CA GLN A 550 -3.54 18.96 20.27
C GLN A 550 -3.62 17.48 19.94
N ASN A 551 -4.58 17.07 19.11
CA ASN A 551 -4.68 15.68 18.67
C ASN A 551 -3.51 15.26 17.76
N ALA A 552 -3.06 16.15 16.86
CA ALA A 552 -1.88 15.89 16.04
C ALA A 552 -0.61 15.71 16.89
N VAL A 553 -0.37 16.62 17.86
CA VAL A 553 0.80 16.55 18.76
C VAL A 553 0.81 15.26 19.56
N ARG A 554 -0.33 14.85 20.13
CA ARG A 554 -0.45 13.57 20.86
C ARG A 554 0.07 12.40 20.04
N ILE A 555 -0.31 12.31 18.76
CA ILE A 555 0.09 11.24 17.87
C ILE A 555 1.56 11.38 17.47
N MET A 556 2.01 12.58 17.11
CA MET A 556 3.40 12.88 16.72
C MET A 556 4.39 12.57 17.85
N GLN A 557 4.03 12.88 19.11
CA GLN A 557 4.85 12.54 20.28
C GLN A 557 4.93 11.02 20.49
N ALA A 558 3.82 10.30 20.37
CA ALA A 558 3.81 8.85 20.48
C ALA A 558 4.66 8.17 19.38
N GLN A 559 4.65 8.71 18.17
CA GLN A 559 5.53 8.27 17.07
C GLN A 559 7.01 8.61 17.33
N GLY A 560 7.28 9.79 17.86
CA GLY A 560 8.65 10.28 18.05
C GLY A 560 9.46 10.40 16.76
N THR A 561 8.80 10.66 15.62
CA THR A 561 9.39 10.81 14.28
C THR A 561 9.26 12.22 13.72
N PHE A 562 9.23 13.21 14.61
CA PHE A 562 9.01 14.61 14.28
C PHE A 562 7.56 14.88 13.79
N GLY A 563 7.25 16.13 13.43
CA GLY A 563 5.94 16.49 12.96
C GLY A 563 5.85 17.91 12.40
N CYS A 564 4.70 18.23 11.78
CA CYS A 564 4.46 19.53 11.20
C CYS A 564 3.01 19.97 11.39
N LEU A 565 2.79 21.05 12.13
CA LEU A 565 1.51 21.74 12.26
C LEU A 565 1.50 22.94 11.30
N LEU A 566 0.45 23.04 10.50
CA LEU A 566 0.26 24.11 9.52
C LEU A 566 -1.13 24.74 9.74
N PHE A 567 -1.16 26.05 9.85
CA PHE A 567 -2.40 26.76 10.14
C PHE A 567 -2.76 27.70 9.00
N ASN A 568 -4.02 27.67 8.56
CA ASN A 568 -4.55 28.67 7.66
C ASN A 568 -5.04 29.88 8.46
N THR A 569 -4.30 30.98 8.39
CA THR A 569 -4.67 32.25 9.03
C THR A 569 -5.26 33.21 7.99
N SER A 570 -5.24 34.50 8.25
CA SER A 570 -5.80 35.50 7.34
C SER A 570 -5.06 36.82 7.54
N LYS A 571 -5.07 37.68 6.52
CA LYS A 571 -4.63 39.07 6.71
C LYS A 571 -5.34 39.76 7.87
N GLN A 572 -6.58 39.37 8.16
CA GLN A 572 -7.36 39.92 9.28
C GLN A 572 -6.74 39.65 10.66
N ALA A 573 -5.80 38.69 10.74
CA ALA A 573 -5.03 38.41 11.95
C ALA A 573 -4.00 39.51 12.27
N VAL A 574 -3.54 40.26 11.28
CA VAL A 574 -2.47 41.28 11.39
C VAL A 574 -2.94 42.68 11.00
N ASN A 575 -3.88 42.79 10.08
CA ASN A 575 -4.42 44.06 9.59
C ASN A 575 -5.95 44.04 9.63
N PRO A 576 -6.58 44.56 10.71
CA PRO A 576 -8.02 44.46 10.90
C PRO A 576 -8.78 45.30 9.84
N GLY A 577 -9.78 44.68 9.23
CA GLY A 577 -10.72 45.34 8.35
C GLY A 577 -11.93 45.87 9.10
N LYS A 578 -12.56 46.94 8.60
CA LYS A 578 -13.81 47.44 9.14
C LYS A 578 -14.86 46.34 9.14
N ASP A 579 -15.57 46.17 10.28
CA ASP A 579 -16.63 45.18 10.49
C ASP A 579 -16.14 43.70 10.43
N PHE A 580 -14.84 43.43 10.48
CA PHE A 580 -14.27 42.08 10.51
C PHE A 580 -13.73 41.65 11.89
N GLY A 581 -14.05 42.42 12.96
CA GLY A 581 -13.62 42.07 14.30
C GLY A 581 -13.98 40.63 14.73
N PRO A 582 -15.21 40.15 14.49
CA PRO A 582 -15.59 38.77 14.84
C PRO A 582 -14.74 37.69 14.18
N TYR A 583 -14.22 37.92 12.99
CA TYR A 583 -13.33 37.02 12.30
C TYR A 583 -11.84 37.26 12.60
N GLY A 584 -11.44 38.53 12.65
CA GLY A 584 -10.02 38.89 12.83
C GLY A 584 -9.47 38.55 14.22
N LEU A 585 -10.25 38.74 15.28
CA LEU A 585 -9.82 38.45 16.64
C LEU A 585 -9.43 36.99 16.87
N PRO A 586 -10.26 35.97 16.54
CA PRO A 586 -9.86 34.59 16.71
C PRO A 586 -8.71 34.19 15.75
N LYS A 587 -8.60 34.78 14.56
CA LYS A 587 -7.47 34.52 13.66
C LYS A 587 -6.15 35.12 14.19
N ALA A 588 -6.20 36.27 14.88
CA ALA A 588 -5.04 36.82 15.59
C ALA A 588 -4.62 35.93 16.77
N ALA A 589 -5.59 35.40 17.53
CA ALA A 589 -5.33 34.43 18.58
C ALA A 589 -4.71 33.14 18.00
N THR A 590 -5.20 32.64 16.86
CA THR A 590 -4.61 31.48 16.16
C THR A 590 -3.20 31.75 15.68
N LEU A 591 -2.89 32.95 15.19
CA LEU A 591 -1.53 33.34 14.81
C LEU A 591 -0.57 33.32 16.01
N PHE A 592 -1.02 33.71 17.19
CA PHE A 592 -0.25 33.57 18.42
C PHE A 592 -0.07 32.10 18.81
N LEU A 593 -1.13 31.29 18.69
CA LEU A 593 -1.13 29.85 18.96
C LEU A 593 -0.05 29.12 18.15
N VAL A 594 0.16 29.49 16.88
CA VAL A 594 1.24 28.93 16.03
C VAL A 594 2.61 29.04 16.68
N LYS A 595 2.91 30.24 17.23
CA LYS A 595 4.18 30.51 17.92
C LYS A 595 4.29 29.73 19.22
N GLN A 596 3.18 29.61 19.96
CA GLN A 596 3.16 28.86 21.22
C GLN A 596 3.43 27.37 20.99
N TYR A 597 2.81 26.76 19.98
CA TYR A 597 3.12 25.36 19.61
C TYR A 597 4.57 25.16 19.19
N ALA A 598 5.15 26.13 18.47
CA ALA A 598 6.56 26.07 18.09
C ALA A 598 7.50 26.08 19.31
N LEU A 599 7.18 26.92 20.33
CA LEU A 599 7.96 27.02 21.57
C LEU A 599 7.84 25.73 22.41
N ASP A 600 6.62 25.25 22.61
CA ASP A 600 6.36 24.15 23.54
C ASP A 600 6.82 22.80 23.00
N HIS A 601 6.72 22.58 21.68
CA HIS A 601 6.96 21.28 21.01
C HIS A 601 8.14 21.25 20.05
N GLY A 602 8.90 22.36 19.91
CA GLY A 602 10.10 22.39 19.09
C GLY A 602 11.16 21.39 19.54
N LYS A 603 11.27 21.13 20.85
CA LYS A 603 12.16 20.11 21.43
C LYS A 603 11.80 18.68 21.01
N ASP A 604 10.51 18.42 20.72
CA ASP A 604 10.01 17.15 20.23
C ASP A 604 10.20 17.01 18.70
N GLY A 605 10.76 18.06 18.06
CA GLY A 605 10.92 18.16 16.61
C GLY A 605 9.61 18.41 15.87
N ILE A 606 8.58 18.91 16.56
CA ILE A 606 7.30 19.27 15.96
C ILE A 606 7.35 20.76 15.60
N ARG A 607 7.27 21.04 14.29
CA ARG A 607 7.27 22.39 13.74
C ARG A 607 5.85 22.95 13.68
N SER A 608 5.70 24.24 13.87
CA SER A 608 4.40 24.91 13.79
C SER A 608 4.55 26.19 12.98
N ASN A 609 3.82 26.29 11.86
CA ASN A 609 3.89 27.41 10.93
C ASN A 609 2.51 27.81 10.43
N ALA A 610 2.38 28.97 9.83
CA ALA A 610 1.13 29.47 9.26
C ALA A 610 1.29 29.97 7.83
N VAL A 611 0.20 29.88 7.08
CA VAL A 611 0.01 30.62 5.83
C VAL A 611 -1.05 31.70 6.06
N ASN A 612 -0.72 32.92 5.68
CA ASN A 612 -1.59 34.08 5.74
C ASN A 612 -2.07 34.42 4.34
N ALA A 613 -3.34 34.15 4.05
CA ALA A 613 -3.91 34.36 2.71
C ALA A 613 -4.89 35.55 2.68
N ASP A 614 -5.02 36.22 1.52
CA ASP A 614 -5.98 37.27 1.27
C ASP A 614 -6.74 37.07 -0.05
N ARG A 615 -8.06 37.28 -0.04
CA ARG A 615 -8.96 37.29 -1.18
C ARG A 615 -8.89 36.06 -2.09
N ILE A 616 -9.06 34.89 -1.51
CA ILE A 616 -9.09 33.62 -2.28
C ILE A 616 -10.55 33.25 -2.58
N ARG A 617 -10.90 33.04 -3.84
CA ARG A 617 -12.22 32.53 -4.23
C ARG A 617 -12.42 31.12 -3.68
N THR A 618 -13.37 30.98 -2.78
CA THR A 618 -13.72 29.74 -2.09
C THR A 618 -15.16 29.83 -1.58
N GLY A 619 -15.66 28.83 -0.88
CA GLY A 619 -16.95 28.93 -0.17
C GLY A 619 -16.99 30.06 0.88
N LEU A 620 -15.83 30.55 1.33
CA LEU A 620 -15.70 31.68 2.25
C LEU A 620 -15.80 33.04 1.54
N LEU A 621 -15.35 33.15 0.30
CA LEU A 621 -15.42 34.33 -0.55
C LEU A 621 -16.05 33.90 -1.88
N THR A 622 -17.38 33.84 -1.89
CA THR A 622 -18.15 33.43 -3.08
C THR A 622 -18.15 34.50 -4.17
N ASP A 623 -18.49 34.11 -5.38
CA ASP A 623 -18.58 35.04 -6.51
C ASP A 623 -19.60 36.17 -6.24
N ASP A 624 -20.74 35.88 -5.62
CA ASP A 624 -21.69 36.88 -5.19
C ASP A 624 -21.10 37.88 -4.21
N MET A 625 -20.28 37.40 -3.26
CA MET A 625 -19.57 38.28 -2.31
C MET A 625 -18.51 39.14 -3.01
N VAL A 626 -17.81 38.60 -4.00
CA VAL A 626 -16.84 39.34 -4.81
C VAL A 626 -17.56 40.43 -5.59
N ALA A 627 -18.67 40.09 -6.27
CA ALA A 627 -19.49 41.06 -7.01
C ALA A 627 -20.02 42.19 -6.11
N ALA A 628 -20.57 41.86 -4.93
CA ALA A 628 -21.07 42.85 -3.98
C ALA A 628 -19.95 43.75 -3.45
N ARG A 629 -18.78 43.19 -3.10
CA ARG A 629 -17.65 43.94 -2.53
C ARG A 629 -16.91 44.80 -3.56
N SER A 630 -16.79 44.34 -4.80
CA SER A 630 -16.22 45.13 -5.91
C SER A 630 -17.11 46.34 -6.22
N LYS A 631 -18.43 46.13 -6.35
CA LYS A 631 -19.41 47.17 -6.54
C LYS A 631 -19.40 48.21 -5.42
N ALA A 632 -19.35 47.79 -4.16
CA ALA A 632 -19.27 48.70 -3.01
C ALA A 632 -18.02 49.59 -3.00
N ARG A 633 -16.96 49.20 -3.72
CA ARG A 633 -15.69 49.94 -3.87
C ARG A 633 -15.54 50.68 -5.21
N GLY A 634 -16.54 50.57 -6.10
CA GLY A 634 -16.48 51.14 -7.44
C GLY A 634 -15.42 50.49 -8.34
N LEU A 635 -15.11 49.21 -8.09
CA LEU A 635 -14.11 48.45 -8.83
C LEU A 635 -14.80 47.36 -9.68
N SER A 636 -14.13 46.92 -10.75
CA SER A 636 -14.46 45.65 -11.38
C SER A 636 -14.12 44.48 -10.44
N GLU A 637 -14.73 43.31 -10.66
CA GLU A 637 -14.36 42.10 -9.88
C GLU A 637 -12.88 41.73 -10.08
N THR A 638 -12.38 41.85 -11.31
CA THR A 638 -10.98 41.63 -11.66
C THR A 638 -10.06 42.58 -10.89
N ASP A 639 -10.36 43.91 -10.87
CA ASP A 639 -9.56 44.89 -10.14
C ASP A 639 -9.63 44.67 -8.63
N TYR A 640 -10.80 44.25 -8.12
CA TYR A 640 -10.95 43.91 -6.71
C TYR A 640 -10.11 42.70 -6.31
N MET A 641 -10.11 41.63 -7.11
CA MET A 641 -9.35 40.40 -6.83
C MET A 641 -7.84 40.55 -7.08
N SER A 642 -7.47 41.34 -8.10
CA SER A 642 -6.07 41.63 -8.44
C SER A 642 -5.51 42.91 -7.80
N GLY A 643 -6.21 43.47 -6.77
CA GLY A 643 -5.79 44.66 -6.03
C GLY A 643 -4.57 44.43 -5.11
N ASN A 644 -3.46 43.96 -5.67
CA ASN A 644 -2.19 43.69 -5.03
C ASN A 644 -1.03 44.19 -5.91
N LEU A 645 0.22 44.11 -5.46
CA LEU A 645 1.38 44.59 -6.21
C LEU A 645 1.62 43.88 -7.53
N LEU A 646 1.35 42.55 -7.57
CA LEU A 646 1.52 41.70 -8.76
C LEU A 646 0.42 41.89 -9.80
N LYS A 647 -0.69 42.60 -9.44
CA LYS A 647 -1.87 42.78 -10.29
C LYS A 647 -2.42 41.46 -10.81
N ARG A 648 -2.44 40.44 -9.96
CA ARG A 648 -2.93 39.08 -10.25
C ARG A 648 -3.85 38.58 -9.15
N GLU A 649 -4.86 37.85 -9.52
CA GLU A 649 -5.68 37.09 -8.57
C GLU A 649 -4.81 36.00 -7.93
N VAL A 650 -4.96 35.81 -6.63
CA VAL A 650 -4.32 34.71 -5.88
C VAL A 650 -5.31 33.58 -5.74
N THR A 651 -4.88 32.38 -6.06
CA THR A 651 -5.72 31.18 -6.10
C THR A 651 -5.52 30.27 -4.88
N ALA A 652 -6.39 29.27 -4.72
CA ALA A 652 -6.22 28.26 -3.68
C ALA A 652 -4.95 27.41 -3.90
N GLU A 653 -4.55 27.23 -5.16
CA GLU A 653 -3.33 26.53 -5.55
C GLU A 653 -2.06 27.25 -5.11
N ASP A 654 -2.03 28.60 -5.23
CA ASP A 654 -0.89 29.40 -4.74
C ASP A 654 -0.70 29.27 -3.21
N VAL A 655 -1.82 29.22 -2.48
CA VAL A 655 -1.81 28.98 -1.02
C VAL A 655 -1.35 27.55 -0.70
N ALA A 656 -1.78 26.58 -1.48
CA ALA A 656 -1.38 25.19 -1.33
C ALA A 656 0.13 24.96 -1.53
N GLU A 657 0.74 25.67 -2.49
CA GLU A 657 2.20 25.64 -2.71
C GLU A 657 2.97 26.10 -1.48
N ALA A 658 2.50 27.14 -0.79
CA ALA A 658 3.11 27.62 0.45
C ALA A 658 3.00 26.57 1.58
N PHE A 659 1.88 25.86 1.69
CA PHE A 659 1.75 24.75 2.64
C PHE A 659 2.69 23.59 2.31
N VAL A 660 2.86 23.21 1.06
CA VAL A 660 3.82 22.19 0.62
C VAL A 660 5.26 22.62 0.93
N TYR A 661 5.61 23.87 0.67
CA TYR A 661 6.91 24.42 1.05
C TYR A 661 7.17 24.28 2.55
N LEU A 662 6.24 24.73 3.40
CA LEU A 662 6.37 24.66 4.87
C LEU A 662 6.43 23.22 5.38
N ALA A 663 5.71 22.29 4.73
CA ALA A 663 5.80 20.86 5.05
C ALA A 663 7.22 20.32 4.82
N ASN A 664 7.89 20.75 3.75
CA ASN A 664 9.25 20.34 3.38
C ASN A 664 10.36 21.10 4.14
N ALA A 665 10.08 22.31 4.63
CA ALA A 665 11.07 23.19 5.25
C ALA A 665 11.46 22.76 6.67
N SER A 666 12.28 21.71 6.79
CA SER A 666 12.63 21.01 8.05
C SER A 666 13.25 21.89 9.14
N LYS A 667 13.79 23.07 8.80
CA LYS A 667 14.42 24.03 9.73
C LYS A 667 13.57 25.29 9.97
N THR A 668 12.30 25.30 9.50
CA THR A 668 11.40 26.44 9.62
C THR A 668 10.29 26.13 10.63
N THR A 669 10.20 26.95 11.70
CA THR A 669 9.14 26.90 12.69
C THR A 669 8.82 28.32 13.19
N ALA A 670 7.64 28.55 13.74
CA ALA A 670 7.10 29.84 14.15
C ALA A 670 7.00 30.87 12.99
N ALA A 671 7.11 30.42 11.76
CA ALA A 671 7.09 31.28 10.57
C ALA A 671 5.65 31.47 10.06
N VAL A 672 5.46 32.62 9.43
CA VAL A 672 4.21 32.98 8.73
C VAL A 672 4.57 33.35 7.30
N ILE A 673 4.04 32.61 6.33
CA ILE A 673 4.18 32.96 4.92
C ILE A 673 2.91 33.66 4.46
N THR A 674 3.06 34.85 3.88
CA THR A 674 1.95 35.59 3.31
C THR A 674 1.83 35.32 1.81
N VAL A 675 0.63 34.90 1.37
CA VAL A 675 0.28 34.62 -0.03
C VAL A 675 -0.88 35.52 -0.40
N ASP A 676 -0.58 36.73 -0.90
CA ASP A 676 -1.56 37.79 -1.16
C ASP A 676 -1.23 38.64 -2.42
N GLY A 677 -0.22 38.22 -3.19
CA GLY A 677 0.27 38.98 -4.35
C GLY A 677 0.96 40.29 -3.99
N GLY A 678 1.34 40.48 -2.73
CA GLY A 678 1.95 41.74 -2.24
C GLY A 678 0.90 42.77 -1.84
N ASN A 679 -0.09 42.41 -1.05
CA ASN A 679 -1.01 43.38 -0.44
C ASN A 679 -0.30 44.03 0.77
N ILE A 680 0.27 45.25 0.57
CA ILE A 680 1.05 45.93 1.59
C ILE A 680 0.26 46.22 2.87
N GLU A 681 -1.05 46.46 2.77
CA GLU A 681 -1.91 46.67 3.94
C GLU A 681 -2.00 45.43 4.84
N ALA A 682 -1.78 44.22 4.27
CA ALA A 682 -1.75 42.97 5.00
C ALA A 682 -0.35 42.54 5.47
N SER A 683 0.67 43.35 5.27
CA SER A 683 2.04 43.05 5.72
C SER A 683 2.12 42.98 7.25
N LEU A 684 2.88 42.01 7.75
CA LEU A 684 3.31 42.00 9.16
C LEU A 684 4.24 43.20 9.42
N ARG A 685 3.91 43.99 10.42
CA ARG A 685 4.71 45.13 10.86
C ARG A 685 5.41 44.85 12.19
#